data_5f3397b2e68036799bfe6b02fca47267
#
_entry.id   5f3397b2e68036799bfe6b02fca47267
#
_cell.length_a   1.000
_cell.length_b   1.000
_cell.length_c   1.000
_cell.angle_alpha   90.00
_cell.angle_beta   90.00
_cell.angle_gamma   90.00
#
_symmetry.space_group_name_H-M   'P 1'
#
loop_
_entity.id
_entity.type
_entity.pdbx_description
1 polymer ?
#
loop_
_entity_poly.entity_id
_entity_poly.type
_entity_poly.pdbx_seq_one_letter_code
_entity_poly.pdbx_strand_id
1 'polypeptide(L)'
;MEKMTDKELKQRLGDTYFAPSGLYKKTKDMPFLGSVSCSVNEIEAGSWQEIVIDYELGQSGMADGSWFKATFRFYSDWELFQTTDPSAANYVSAEYHAGPTVDGQSPASVQKLSVRFDQKGHERPFQKAIIVDTYDGYLKAGDHIVVRMGDRRFGGPGTRVQTFTERDFKFRCYVDPLGTSRFAAVEPDLVVDIKPGPPAILQWAGSRIVKTGEKLPLRIRSEDQWGNTCWNRGDRVDIQATLDGKPCYEKVITLPTEGWSVALLDNVPTDKSGELAIRAIMPDHSAVREQVFYVTIEEGLEFPRIFYTDLHVHSNDTIGTNSTEYNLTYGRDVTGLDVLAFAHNDFNITTERWKKTVELIREICKDGEFIAYPGTEWCGSSCAGGDHNVIFLHDREPEFPYLKDGTHVRSVDWNEDSGTTEAVPGAWPVEELWAAYIDDPEGHLLTPHVGGRRCILDWHHPELEKLIEIGSAWGHFGWLYQEAMERGYKIGASMAGDEHRGRCGGGVPGTAVFGTKGGISGVIASELTRKTIGAALRDRHTFASTGERTFGVVSCNDHIMGDDFEHTGAARIDYRFLGDRGWDKLIAYDHTGEIWRRNLQQEMGYSDRMVRFRWGGARIKDRYRWAVWKGKITIVDATINEFVGLGFEHLEETCWRENGTTVGFKSDTYGDVDAIELDVTGLENARFRIEGTIDGYVKVGDPLKGNPFIHCPTFEWEFTGKELMEAESLNKDLPGVDMFLAMDRLSDTLPPRDISGSFEVNPENGPHGHRPVYMVAHQGDDAKVWTSALFINFK
;
A
#
# COMPACT_ATOMS: atom_id res chain seq x y z
N MET A 1 24.35 20.61 -36.67
CA MET A 1 23.87 20.22 -35.34
C MET A 1 24.58 18.93 -34.96
N GLU A 2 25.38 18.95 -33.92
CA GLU A 2 25.93 17.72 -33.37
C GLU A 2 24.80 16.79 -32.96
N LYS A 3 24.92 15.54 -33.29
CA LYS A 3 23.91 14.52 -32.97
C LYS A 3 24.00 14.26 -31.48
N MET A 4 22.99 14.64 -30.71
CA MET A 4 22.95 14.34 -29.28
C MET A 4 22.89 12.83 -29.08
N THR A 5 23.61 12.35 -28.08
CA THR A 5 23.50 10.96 -27.65
C THR A 5 22.12 10.70 -27.00
N ASP A 6 21.68 9.44 -26.97
CA ASP A 6 20.43 9.08 -26.28
C ASP A 6 20.43 9.46 -24.80
N LYS A 7 21.62 9.44 -24.16
CA LYS A 7 21.79 9.90 -22.77
C LYS A 7 21.50 11.40 -22.63
N GLU A 8 22.01 12.21 -23.54
CA GLU A 8 21.76 13.66 -23.55
C GLU A 8 20.31 13.98 -23.90
N LEU A 9 19.67 13.19 -24.77
CA LEU A 9 18.26 13.28 -25.08
C LEU A 9 17.40 12.89 -23.86
N LYS A 10 17.72 11.78 -23.19
CA LYS A 10 17.04 11.35 -21.96
C LYS A 10 17.17 12.42 -20.86
N GLN A 11 18.35 12.96 -20.67
CA GLN A 11 18.62 14.00 -19.69
C GLN A 11 17.88 15.32 -20.00
N ARG A 12 17.75 15.68 -21.28
CA ARG A 12 17.09 16.90 -21.73
C ARG A 12 15.56 16.78 -21.75
N LEU A 13 15.04 15.62 -22.11
CA LEU A 13 13.61 15.37 -22.24
C LEU A 13 12.99 14.78 -20.94
N GLY A 14 13.84 14.34 -20.01
CA GLY A 14 13.40 13.78 -18.72
C GLY A 14 12.42 12.61 -18.90
N ASP A 15 11.33 12.65 -18.15
CA ASP A 15 10.24 11.66 -18.19
C ASP A 15 9.40 11.65 -19.49
N THR A 16 9.70 12.55 -20.40
CA THR A 16 9.05 12.63 -21.70
C THR A 16 9.78 11.86 -22.80
N TYR A 17 10.96 11.31 -22.49
CA TYR A 17 11.71 10.44 -23.39
C TYR A 17 11.37 8.99 -23.09
N PHE A 18 10.60 8.38 -23.99
CA PHE A 18 10.00 7.08 -23.70
C PHE A 18 10.71 5.90 -24.31
N ALA A 19 11.36 6.02 -25.41
CA ALA A 19 11.97 4.87 -26.04
C ALA A 19 13.21 5.23 -26.83
N PRO A 20 14.26 4.40 -26.79
CA PRO A 20 15.41 4.49 -27.70
C PRO A 20 15.02 4.38 -29.16
N SER A 21 13.93 3.65 -29.45
CA SER A 21 13.35 3.52 -30.80
C SER A 21 12.80 4.83 -31.34
N GLY A 22 12.64 5.86 -30.52
CA GLY A 22 12.05 7.15 -30.90
C GLY A 22 10.60 7.07 -31.35
N LEU A 23 9.87 6.01 -30.95
CA LEU A 23 8.45 5.84 -31.23
C LEU A 23 7.60 6.90 -30.53
N TYR A 24 8.04 7.35 -29.36
CA TYR A 24 7.36 8.33 -28.55
C TYR A 24 8.31 9.47 -28.23
N LYS A 25 8.08 10.63 -28.79
CA LYS A 25 8.85 11.85 -28.51
C LYS A 25 7.92 12.98 -28.16
N LYS A 26 8.14 13.58 -27.01
CA LYS A 26 7.59 14.88 -26.71
C LYS A 26 8.51 15.93 -27.32
N THR A 27 7.97 16.75 -28.19
CA THR A 27 8.70 17.88 -28.78
C THR A 27 8.05 19.16 -28.33
N LYS A 28 8.83 20.05 -27.72
CA LYS A 28 8.33 21.31 -27.15
C LYS A 28 7.75 22.27 -28.18
N ASP A 29 8.08 22.11 -29.45
CA ASP A 29 7.75 23.06 -30.50
C ASP A 29 7.00 22.38 -31.66
N MET A 30 5.80 21.83 -31.33
CA MET A 30 4.90 21.27 -32.33
C MET A 30 3.49 21.93 -32.27
N PRO A 31 3.38 23.27 -32.36
CA PRO A 31 2.06 23.94 -32.30
C PRO A 31 1.12 23.52 -33.43
N PHE A 32 1.65 22.95 -34.49
CA PHE A 32 0.86 22.37 -35.59
C PHE A 32 0.09 21.09 -35.21
N LEU A 33 0.35 20.46 -34.04
CA LEU A 33 -0.47 19.35 -33.57
C LEU A 33 -1.82 19.80 -33.04
N GLY A 34 -1.97 21.06 -32.65
CA GLY A 34 -3.20 21.59 -32.08
C GLY A 34 -3.13 21.77 -30.56
N SER A 35 -4.28 21.77 -29.93
CA SER A 35 -4.40 21.99 -28.48
C SER A 35 -5.42 21.06 -27.85
N VAL A 36 -5.27 20.82 -26.53
CA VAL A 36 -6.20 20.04 -25.72
C VAL A 36 -6.76 20.86 -24.58
N SER A 37 -8.02 20.64 -24.24
CA SER A 37 -8.66 21.22 -23.06
C SER A 37 -9.45 20.16 -22.29
N CYS A 38 -9.67 20.42 -21.01
CA CYS A 38 -10.44 19.56 -20.11
C CYS A 38 -11.58 20.36 -19.49
N SER A 39 -12.76 19.76 -19.38
CA SER A 39 -13.94 20.41 -18.80
C SER A 39 -13.84 20.70 -17.32
N VAL A 40 -12.85 20.11 -16.64
CA VAL A 40 -12.64 20.21 -15.19
C VAL A 40 -11.17 20.49 -14.90
N ASN A 41 -10.91 21.26 -13.86
CA ASN A 41 -9.57 21.49 -13.29
C ASN A 41 -9.45 21.02 -11.84
N GLU A 42 -10.57 20.62 -11.23
CA GLU A 42 -10.64 20.16 -9.85
C GLU A 42 -11.77 19.13 -9.73
N ILE A 43 -11.53 18.02 -9.00
CA ILE A 43 -12.48 16.93 -8.83
C ILE A 43 -12.32 16.32 -7.43
N GLU A 44 -13.41 15.81 -6.86
CA GLU A 44 -13.39 15.04 -5.61
C GLU A 44 -13.02 13.57 -5.85
N ALA A 45 -12.10 13.04 -5.04
CA ALA A 45 -11.67 11.64 -5.08
C ALA A 45 -12.85 10.67 -4.91
N GLY A 46 -12.89 9.63 -5.75
CA GLY A 46 -13.95 8.63 -5.75
C GLY A 46 -15.34 9.12 -6.17
N SER A 47 -15.49 10.40 -6.56
CA SER A 47 -16.77 10.92 -7.05
C SER A 47 -17.12 10.40 -8.44
N TRP A 48 -18.40 10.39 -8.76
CA TRP A 48 -18.88 10.07 -10.10
C TRP A 48 -19.01 11.34 -10.94
N GLN A 49 -18.32 11.39 -12.08
CA GLN A 49 -18.23 12.58 -12.92
C GLN A 49 -18.38 12.25 -14.41
N GLU A 50 -18.75 13.26 -15.19
CA GLU A 50 -18.48 13.29 -16.63
C GLU A 50 -17.33 14.26 -16.87
N ILE A 51 -16.29 13.80 -17.57
CA ILE A 51 -15.13 14.60 -17.91
C ILE A 51 -15.00 14.63 -19.43
N VAL A 52 -14.89 15.84 -19.97
CA VAL A 52 -14.77 16.06 -21.41
C VAL A 52 -13.36 16.53 -21.73
N ILE A 53 -12.67 15.79 -22.58
CA ILE A 53 -11.41 16.19 -23.20
C ILE A 53 -11.71 16.60 -24.63
N ASP A 54 -11.42 17.82 -24.97
CA ASP A 54 -11.60 18.38 -26.32
C ASP A 54 -10.23 18.61 -26.97
N TYR A 55 -9.98 17.92 -28.07
CA TYR A 55 -8.79 18.09 -28.90
C TYR A 55 -9.14 18.88 -30.14
N GLU A 56 -8.67 20.13 -30.23
CA GLU A 56 -8.71 20.96 -31.44
C GLU A 56 -7.48 20.64 -32.30
N LEU A 57 -7.70 20.16 -33.49
CA LEU A 57 -6.65 19.75 -34.41
C LEU A 57 -5.84 20.94 -34.93
N GLY A 58 -4.53 20.80 -34.91
CA GLY A 58 -3.63 21.77 -35.54
C GLY A 58 -3.42 21.53 -37.04
N GLN A 59 -2.44 22.22 -37.60
CA GLN A 59 -2.13 22.17 -39.04
C GLN A 59 -1.77 20.79 -39.58
N SER A 60 -1.33 19.85 -38.73
CA SER A 60 -1.06 18.48 -39.13
C SER A 60 -2.28 17.78 -39.71
N GLY A 61 -3.50 18.18 -39.23
CA GLY A 61 -4.70 17.38 -39.48
C GLY A 61 -4.56 15.94 -38.98
N MET A 62 -5.49 15.08 -39.38
CA MET A 62 -5.45 13.65 -39.12
C MET A 62 -5.98 12.89 -40.33
N ALA A 63 -5.21 11.94 -40.84
CA ALA A 63 -5.55 11.10 -41.97
C ALA A 63 -6.37 9.87 -41.55
N ASP A 64 -6.85 9.10 -42.48
CA ASP A 64 -7.43 7.78 -42.26
C ASP A 64 -6.45 6.87 -41.54
N GLY A 65 -6.94 6.17 -40.50
CA GLY A 65 -6.10 5.33 -39.62
C GLY A 65 -5.28 6.10 -38.57
N SER A 66 -5.43 7.41 -38.47
CA SER A 66 -4.78 8.22 -37.42
C SER A 66 -5.36 7.94 -36.03
N TRP A 67 -4.58 8.26 -35.01
CA TRP A 67 -4.94 7.97 -33.61
C TRP A 67 -4.80 9.22 -32.72
N PHE A 68 -5.80 9.41 -31.86
CA PHE A 68 -5.69 10.26 -30.67
C PHE A 68 -5.73 9.40 -29.43
N LYS A 69 -4.89 9.71 -28.44
CA LYS A 69 -4.88 9.02 -27.14
C LYS A 69 -4.95 10.03 -26.00
N ALA A 70 -5.86 9.83 -25.07
CA ALA A 70 -5.82 10.44 -23.75
C ALA A 70 -5.28 9.40 -22.75
N THR A 71 -4.11 9.68 -22.15
CA THR A 71 -3.40 8.72 -21.30
C THR A 71 -3.23 9.24 -19.88
N PHE A 72 -3.12 8.32 -18.92
CA PHE A 72 -2.86 8.62 -17.53
C PHE A 72 -2.05 7.50 -16.85
N ARG A 73 -1.55 7.79 -15.66
CA ARG A 73 -0.57 6.92 -15.01
C ARG A 73 -1.16 5.57 -14.63
N PHE A 74 -0.35 4.50 -14.66
CA PHE A 74 -0.77 3.10 -14.49
C PHE A 74 -1.31 2.76 -13.09
N TYR A 75 -0.83 3.43 -12.04
CA TYR A 75 -1.25 3.19 -10.66
C TYR A 75 -2.55 3.92 -10.27
N SER A 76 -3.05 4.82 -11.12
CA SER A 76 -4.34 5.45 -10.89
C SER A 76 -5.46 4.41 -10.89
N ASP A 77 -6.32 4.46 -9.89
CA ASP A 77 -7.42 3.51 -9.70
C ASP A 77 -8.77 4.05 -10.22
N TRP A 78 -8.73 4.88 -11.28
CA TRP A 78 -9.95 5.18 -12.04
C TRP A 78 -10.65 3.89 -12.41
N GLU A 79 -11.96 3.86 -12.24
CA GLU A 79 -12.77 2.70 -12.63
C GLU A 79 -12.53 2.36 -14.11
N LEU A 80 -12.61 1.07 -14.44
CA LEU A 80 -12.35 0.63 -15.80
C LEU A 80 -13.39 1.16 -16.78
N PHE A 81 -12.93 1.89 -17.77
CA PHE A 81 -13.79 2.42 -18.81
C PHE A 81 -14.30 1.32 -19.73
N GLN A 82 -15.54 1.48 -20.21
CA GLN A 82 -16.16 0.59 -21.16
C GLN A 82 -16.82 1.41 -22.30
N THR A 83 -17.01 0.79 -23.46
CA THR A 83 -17.50 1.42 -24.70
C THR A 83 -18.69 0.68 -25.32
N THR A 84 -19.32 -0.23 -24.58
CA THR A 84 -20.35 -1.16 -25.10
C THR A 84 -21.76 -0.83 -24.66
N ASP A 85 -21.95 -0.34 -23.44
CA ASP A 85 -23.27 0.03 -22.89
C ASP A 85 -23.31 1.51 -22.53
N PRO A 86 -23.93 2.35 -23.37
CA PRO A 86 -24.02 3.79 -23.13
C PRO A 86 -24.76 4.18 -21.84
N SER A 87 -25.65 3.32 -21.34
CA SER A 87 -26.45 3.59 -20.13
C SER A 87 -25.76 3.13 -18.84
N ALA A 88 -24.68 2.37 -18.95
CA ALA A 88 -23.96 1.84 -17.81
C ALA A 88 -22.86 2.82 -17.32
N ALA A 89 -22.35 2.55 -16.13
CA ALA A 89 -21.24 3.28 -15.54
C ALA A 89 -19.98 3.21 -16.41
N ASN A 90 -19.15 4.23 -16.31
CA ASN A 90 -17.82 4.32 -16.95
C ASN A 90 -17.85 4.24 -18.49
N TYR A 91 -18.98 4.61 -19.10
CA TYR A 91 -19.08 4.63 -20.55
C TYR A 91 -18.24 5.77 -21.15
N VAL A 92 -17.44 5.45 -22.17
CA VAL A 92 -16.63 6.42 -22.90
C VAL A 92 -17.12 6.51 -24.34
N SER A 93 -17.34 7.74 -24.83
CA SER A 93 -17.66 8.05 -26.20
C SER A 93 -16.66 9.03 -26.82
N ALA A 94 -16.60 9.05 -28.15
CA ALA A 94 -15.84 10.06 -28.90
C ALA A 94 -16.69 10.59 -30.03
N GLU A 95 -16.62 11.91 -30.25
CA GLU A 95 -17.40 12.64 -31.26
C GLU A 95 -16.47 13.50 -32.10
N TYR A 96 -16.85 13.66 -33.36
CA TYR A 96 -16.29 14.62 -34.29
C TYR A 96 -17.14 15.89 -34.32
N HIS A 97 -16.50 17.05 -34.20
CA HIS A 97 -17.14 18.33 -34.44
C HIS A 97 -16.35 19.11 -35.50
N ALA A 98 -17.04 19.57 -36.52
CA ALA A 98 -16.45 20.35 -37.59
C ALA A 98 -16.00 21.73 -37.07
N GLY A 99 -14.79 22.10 -37.40
CA GLY A 99 -14.27 23.46 -37.18
C GLY A 99 -14.80 24.47 -38.16
N PRO A 100 -14.44 25.77 -38.02
CA PRO A 100 -14.79 26.82 -38.95
C PRO A 100 -14.36 26.46 -40.37
N THR A 101 -15.27 26.64 -41.33
CA THR A 101 -14.91 26.49 -42.74
C THR A 101 -14.01 27.65 -43.16
N VAL A 102 -12.81 27.32 -43.63
CA VAL A 102 -11.88 28.31 -44.21
C VAL A 102 -12.13 28.38 -45.72
N ASP A 103 -12.19 29.58 -46.24
CA ASP A 103 -12.45 29.81 -47.70
C ASP A 103 -11.48 28.98 -48.54
N GLY A 104 -12.06 28.18 -49.48
CA GLY A 104 -11.32 27.32 -50.40
C GLY A 104 -10.82 25.99 -49.87
N GLN A 105 -11.10 25.63 -48.62
CA GLN A 105 -10.82 24.29 -48.07
C GLN A 105 -12.04 23.36 -48.22
N SER A 106 -11.77 22.12 -48.59
CA SER A 106 -12.80 21.07 -48.55
C SER A 106 -13.18 20.80 -47.08
N PRO A 107 -14.47 20.57 -46.76
CA PRO A 107 -14.87 20.14 -45.44
C PRO A 107 -14.17 18.82 -45.09
N ALA A 108 -13.89 18.60 -43.81
CA ALA A 108 -13.39 17.32 -43.33
C ALA A 108 -14.39 16.20 -43.68
N SER A 109 -13.85 15.03 -43.92
CA SER A 109 -14.60 13.84 -44.25
C SER A 109 -14.15 12.70 -43.34
N VAL A 110 -14.90 12.42 -42.28
CA VAL A 110 -14.69 11.26 -41.43
C VAL A 110 -16.00 10.46 -41.37
N GLN A 111 -15.93 9.17 -41.62
CA GLN A 111 -17.10 8.29 -41.57
C GLN A 111 -17.37 7.80 -40.16
N LYS A 112 -16.33 7.54 -39.41
CA LYS A 112 -16.45 6.97 -38.07
C LYS A 112 -15.24 7.31 -37.21
N LEU A 113 -15.51 7.65 -35.94
CA LEU A 113 -14.56 7.55 -34.85
C LEU A 113 -14.86 6.27 -34.09
N SER A 114 -13.84 5.51 -33.75
CA SER A 114 -13.93 4.36 -32.87
C SER A 114 -13.19 4.68 -31.59
N VAL A 115 -13.78 4.35 -30.43
CA VAL A 115 -13.17 4.57 -29.12
C VAL A 115 -12.98 3.24 -28.39
N ARG A 116 -11.85 3.05 -27.75
CA ARG A 116 -11.55 1.90 -26.89
C ARG A 116 -10.70 2.34 -25.71
N PHE A 117 -10.77 1.56 -24.65
CA PHE A 117 -9.89 1.70 -23.48
C PHE A 117 -8.92 0.53 -23.42
N ASP A 118 -7.65 0.81 -23.16
CA ASP A 118 -6.61 -0.19 -22.99
C ASP A 118 -5.75 0.17 -21.78
N GLN A 119 -5.63 -0.76 -20.82
CA GLN A 119 -4.81 -0.59 -19.63
C GLN A 119 -3.30 -0.58 -19.93
N LYS A 120 -2.92 -1.04 -21.13
CA LYS A 120 -1.54 -1.05 -21.66
C LYS A 120 -1.45 -0.38 -23.01
N GLY A 121 -2.32 0.59 -23.27
CA GLY A 121 -2.44 1.29 -24.55
C GLY A 121 -1.31 2.28 -24.84
N HIS A 122 -0.40 2.51 -23.88
CA HIS A 122 0.77 3.35 -24.04
C HIS A 122 1.91 2.89 -23.13
N GLU A 123 3.08 3.50 -23.22
CA GLU A 123 4.23 3.17 -22.35
C GLU A 123 4.11 3.78 -20.96
N ARG A 124 4.78 3.17 -19.99
CA ARG A 124 4.88 3.72 -18.63
C ARG A 124 5.63 5.05 -18.62
N PRO A 125 5.25 5.95 -17.70
CA PRO A 125 4.26 5.81 -16.65
C PRO A 125 2.81 6.08 -17.10
N PHE A 126 2.57 6.61 -18.32
CA PHE A 126 1.25 6.96 -18.87
C PHE A 126 0.63 5.78 -19.63
N GLN A 127 0.52 4.63 -19.01
CA GLN A 127 0.21 3.36 -19.64
C GLN A 127 -1.28 3.16 -19.97
N LYS A 128 -2.18 3.69 -19.12
CA LYS A 128 -3.63 3.57 -19.36
C LYS A 128 -4.06 4.58 -20.41
N ALA A 129 -4.78 4.12 -21.42
CA ALA A 129 -5.10 4.95 -22.58
C ALA A 129 -6.55 4.78 -23.05
N ILE A 130 -7.25 5.90 -23.21
CA ILE A 130 -8.43 6.00 -24.05
C ILE A 130 -7.92 6.32 -25.46
N ILE A 131 -8.25 5.48 -26.41
CA ILE A 131 -7.73 5.53 -27.78
C ILE A 131 -8.89 5.78 -28.73
N VAL A 132 -8.73 6.78 -29.57
CA VAL A 132 -9.69 7.14 -30.63
C VAL A 132 -9.02 6.92 -31.98
N ASP A 133 -9.62 6.06 -32.79
CA ASP A 133 -9.20 5.78 -34.18
C ASP A 133 -10.10 6.49 -35.16
N THR A 134 -9.51 7.08 -36.23
CA THR A 134 -10.20 7.72 -37.32
C THR A 134 -10.36 6.75 -38.49
N TYR A 135 -11.58 6.55 -38.98
CA TYR A 135 -11.88 5.64 -40.08
C TYR A 135 -12.56 6.35 -41.27
N ASP A 136 -12.12 5.96 -42.43
CA ASP A 136 -12.72 6.37 -43.72
C ASP A 136 -12.88 7.88 -43.87
N GLY A 137 -11.76 8.57 -43.93
CA GLY A 137 -11.75 10.01 -44.14
C GLY A 137 -10.59 10.70 -43.45
N TYR A 138 -10.72 11.99 -43.32
CA TYR A 138 -9.70 12.83 -42.68
C TYR A 138 -10.34 13.94 -41.86
N LEU A 139 -9.57 14.45 -40.90
CA LEU A 139 -9.85 15.63 -40.12
C LEU A 139 -8.84 16.72 -40.48
N LYS A 140 -9.25 17.98 -40.44
CA LYS A 140 -8.40 19.12 -40.77
C LYS A 140 -8.18 20.05 -39.57
N ALA A 141 -7.28 20.98 -39.74
CA ALA A 141 -7.01 22.02 -38.73
C ALA A 141 -8.30 22.74 -38.32
N GLY A 142 -8.49 22.90 -37.00
CA GLY A 142 -9.69 23.51 -36.42
C GLY A 142 -10.90 22.60 -36.25
N ASP A 143 -10.83 21.34 -36.70
CA ASP A 143 -11.82 20.33 -36.32
C ASP A 143 -11.52 19.82 -34.90
N HIS A 144 -12.51 19.19 -34.27
CA HIS A 144 -12.42 18.71 -32.90
C HIS A 144 -12.70 17.22 -32.79
N ILE A 145 -11.95 16.55 -31.94
CA ILE A 145 -12.28 15.25 -31.37
C ILE A 145 -12.64 15.47 -29.89
N VAL A 146 -13.90 15.22 -29.53
CA VAL A 146 -14.42 15.38 -28.19
C VAL A 146 -14.58 14.01 -27.55
N VAL A 147 -13.77 13.70 -26.54
CA VAL A 147 -13.83 12.47 -25.75
C VAL A 147 -14.58 12.73 -24.45
N ARG A 148 -15.64 11.95 -24.19
CA ARG A 148 -16.43 12.02 -22.96
C ARG A 148 -16.16 10.79 -22.12
N MET A 149 -15.51 10.99 -20.99
CA MET A 149 -15.27 9.97 -19.98
C MET A 149 -16.45 9.97 -19.01
N GLY A 150 -17.15 8.85 -18.90
CA GLY A 150 -18.39 8.76 -18.12
C GLY A 150 -19.52 9.55 -18.75
N ASP A 151 -19.79 9.35 -20.04
CA ASP A 151 -20.82 10.07 -20.80
C ASP A 151 -22.22 9.86 -20.20
N ARG A 152 -22.80 10.91 -19.65
CA ARG A 152 -24.10 10.91 -18.95
C ARG A 152 -25.32 11.11 -19.86
N ARG A 153 -25.12 11.42 -21.12
CA ARG A 153 -26.23 11.74 -22.07
C ARG A 153 -27.18 10.56 -22.27
N PHE A 154 -26.73 9.35 -21.97
CA PHE A 154 -27.52 8.12 -22.10
C PHE A 154 -28.07 7.60 -20.76
N GLY A 155 -27.97 8.37 -19.68
CA GLY A 155 -28.53 8.05 -18.37
C GLY A 155 -27.57 7.31 -17.43
N GLY A 156 -26.33 7.09 -17.83
CA GLY A 156 -25.30 6.52 -16.97
C GLY A 156 -24.90 7.46 -15.82
N PRO A 157 -24.31 6.94 -14.73
CA PRO A 157 -23.92 7.73 -13.55
C PRO A 157 -22.68 8.61 -13.78
N GLY A 158 -21.92 8.35 -14.83
CA GLY A 158 -20.62 8.94 -15.07
C GLY A 158 -19.49 7.91 -14.92
N THR A 159 -18.26 8.39 -14.73
CA THR A 159 -17.10 7.57 -14.35
C THR A 159 -16.72 7.82 -12.91
N ARG A 160 -16.30 6.76 -12.18
CA ARG A 160 -15.74 6.91 -10.84
C ARG A 160 -14.29 7.39 -10.96
N VAL A 161 -14.03 8.55 -10.38
CA VAL A 161 -12.70 9.16 -10.29
C VAL A 161 -11.81 8.31 -9.40
N GLN A 162 -10.49 8.39 -9.57
CA GLN A 162 -9.55 7.73 -8.65
C GLN A 162 -9.85 8.08 -7.19
N THR A 163 -9.57 7.14 -6.29
CA THR A 163 -9.98 7.25 -4.88
C THR A 163 -8.99 8.00 -3.99
N PHE A 164 -7.81 8.31 -4.48
CA PHE A 164 -6.78 9.03 -3.72
C PHE A 164 -6.51 10.42 -4.29
N THR A 165 -6.11 11.33 -3.40
CA THR A 165 -5.80 12.72 -3.73
C THR A 165 -4.50 12.82 -4.51
N GLU A 166 -4.50 13.65 -5.53
CA GLU A 166 -3.31 13.96 -6.31
C GLU A 166 -3.38 15.41 -6.76
N ARG A 167 -2.40 16.21 -6.33
CA ARG A 167 -2.15 17.52 -6.92
C ARG A 167 -1.46 17.29 -8.25
N ASP A 168 -1.84 18.01 -9.28
CA ASP A 168 -1.24 17.87 -10.62
C ASP A 168 -1.48 16.48 -11.25
N PHE A 169 -2.65 15.84 -11.04
CA PHE A 169 -3.02 14.69 -11.86
C PHE A 169 -3.00 15.07 -13.33
N LYS A 170 -2.35 14.25 -14.17
CA LYS A 170 -2.12 14.58 -15.57
C LYS A 170 -2.83 13.62 -16.52
N PHE A 171 -3.66 14.17 -17.41
CA PHE A 171 -3.93 13.54 -18.68
C PHE A 171 -2.90 14.02 -19.71
N ARG A 172 -2.12 13.09 -20.23
CA ARG A 172 -1.20 13.38 -21.34
C ARG A 172 -1.82 12.89 -22.63
N CYS A 173 -2.04 13.81 -23.55
CA CYS A 173 -2.64 13.49 -24.83
C CYS A 173 -1.58 13.31 -25.90
N TYR A 174 -1.76 12.28 -26.74
CA TYR A 174 -0.87 11.97 -27.85
C TYR A 174 -1.65 11.89 -29.14
N VAL A 175 -1.01 12.25 -30.23
CA VAL A 175 -1.56 12.12 -31.58
C VAL A 175 -0.55 11.44 -32.50
N ASP A 176 -1.05 10.54 -33.34
CA ASP A 176 -0.39 10.03 -34.54
C ASP A 176 -1.24 10.42 -35.76
N PRO A 177 -0.89 11.50 -36.44
CA PRO A 177 -1.76 12.06 -37.50
C PRO A 177 -1.87 11.18 -38.74
N LEU A 178 -0.97 10.18 -38.89
CA LEU A 178 -0.86 9.37 -40.11
C LEU A 178 -1.07 7.88 -39.89
N GLY A 179 -1.36 7.44 -38.67
CA GLY A 179 -1.52 6.01 -38.37
C GLY A 179 -0.24 5.18 -38.48
N THR A 180 0.91 5.79 -38.16
CA THR A 180 2.24 5.18 -38.32
C THR A 180 2.81 4.63 -37.02
N SER A 181 2.05 4.68 -35.94
CA SER A 181 2.46 4.38 -34.55
C SER A 181 3.58 5.31 -34.03
N ARG A 182 3.71 6.49 -34.63
CA ARG A 182 4.65 7.53 -34.20
C ARG A 182 3.89 8.64 -33.52
N PHE A 183 3.80 8.55 -32.19
CA PHE A 183 3.03 9.48 -31.38
C PHE A 183 3.85 10.70 -31.00
N ALA A 184 3.19 11.87 -31.00
CA ALA A 184 3.71 13.09 -30.40
C ALA A 184 2.74 13.59 -29.34
N ALA A 185 3.26 14.09 -28.22
CA ALA A 185 2.44 14.68 -27.18
C ALA A 185 1.91 16.04 -27.60
N VAL A 186 0.61 16.28 -27.35
CA VAL A 186 -0.01 17.60 -27.47
C VAL A 186 0.22 18.35 -26.16
N GLU A 187 0.96 19.44 -26.20
CA GLU A 187 1.31 20.23 -25.01
C GLU A 187 0.41 21.45 -24.85
N PRO A 188 0.18 21.90 -23.59
CA PRO A 188 0.61 21.32 -22.32
C PRO A 188 -0.20 20.08 -21.93
N ASP A 189 0.33 19.28 -20.97
CA ASP A 189 -0.47 18.24 -20.32
C ASP A 189 -1.72 18.88 -19.69
N LEU A 190 -2.84 18.17 -19.70
CA LEU A 190 -4.03 18.56 -18.97
C LEU A 190 -3.82 18.23 -17.48
N VAL A 191 -3.97 19.22 -16.62
CA VAL A 191 -3.77 19.10 -15.18
C VAL A 191 -5.11 19.23 -14.47
N VAL A 192 -5.36 18.30 -13.54
CA VAL A 192 -6.57 18.26 -12.70
C VAL A 192 -6.17 18.02 -11.26
N ASP A 193 -6.66 18.84 -10.34
CA ASP A 193 -6.48 18.61 -8.91
C ASP A 193 -7.54 17.64 -8.39
N ILE A 194 -7.12 16.51 -7.84
CA ILE A 194 -8.00 15.54 -7.19
C ILE A 194 -7.97 15.79 -5.69
N LYS A 195 -9.07 16.26 -5.14
CA LYS A 195 -9.22 16.69 -3.74
C LYS A 195 -9.94 15.65 -2.90
N PRO A 196 -9.71 15.66 -1.57
CA PRO A 196 -10.46 14.79 -0.67
C PRO A 196 -11.94 15.20 -0.63
N GLY A 197 -12.79 14.23 -0.35
CA GLY A 197 -14.20 14.43 -0.05
C GLY A 197 -14.45 15.04 1.33
N PRO A 198 -15.73 15.10 1.76
CA PRO A 198 -16.10 15.53 3.13
C PRO A 198 -15.56 14.55 4.17
N PRO A 199 -15.34 15.01 5.43
CA PRO A 199 -14.85 14.16 6.49
C PRO A 199 -15.82 13.01 6.81
N ALA A 200 -15.28 11.80 6.92
CA ALA A 200 -16.01 10.58 7.24
C ALA A 200 -15.42 9.86 8.45
N ILE A 201 -14.14 10.05 8.75
CA ILE A 201 -13.41 9.37 9.80
C ILE A 201 -12.48 10.39 10.50
N LEU A 202 -12.33 10.26 11.82
CA LEU A 202 -11.22 10.84 12.57
C LEU A 202 -10.14 9.78 12.76
N GLN A 203 -8.87 10.16 12.58
CA GLN A 203 -7.76 9.24 12.72
C GLN A 203 -6.70 9.79 13.68
N TRP A 204 -6.23 8.92 14.59
CA TRP A 204 -5.19 9.24 15.55
C TRP A 204 -3.81 8.74 15.09
N ALA A 205 -2.76 9.46 15.48
CA ALA A 205 -1.40 8.97 15.38
C ALA A 205 -0.56 9.41 16.59
N GLY A 206 0.22 8.49 17.14
CA GLY A 206 1.09 8.71 18.29
C GLY A 206 1.55 7.40 18.92
N SER A 207 2.32 7.48 20.00
CA SER A 207 2.76 6.30 20.75
C SER A 207 1.62 5.72 21.57
N ARG A 208 1.51 4.41 21.61
CA ARG A 208 0.56 3.70 22.49
C ARG A 208 1.12 3.39 23.87
N ILE A 209 2.39 3.70 24.10
CA ILE A 209 3.02 3.58 25.41
C ILE A 209 3.92 4.79 25.69
N VAL A 210 3.90 5.29 26.92
CA VAL A 210 4.70 6.43 27.36
C VAL A 210 5.07 6.29 28.82
N LYS A 211 6.25 6.78 29.18
CA LYS A 211 6.67 6.85 30.59
C LYS A 211 5.97 7.99 31.32
N THR A 212 5.62 7.76 32.57
CA THR A 212 5.02 8.79 33.46
C THR A 212 5.81 10.08 33.44
N GLY A 213 5.14 11.19 33.18
CA GLY A 213 5.70 12.53 33.08
C GLY A 213 6.40 12.88 31.78
N GLU A 214 6.52 11.95 30.82
CA GLU A 214 7.00 12.25 29.48
C GLU A 214 5.90 12.86 28.59
N LYS A 215 6.29 13.65 27.59
CA LYS A 215 5.36 14.21 26.63
C LYS A 215 4.79 13.10 25.71
N LEU A 216 3.50 13.20 25.46
CA LEU A 216 2.76 12.34 24.53
C LEU A 216 2.21 13.21 23.39
N PRO A 217 2.97 13.46 22.34
CA PRO A 217 2.48 14.16 21.16
C PRO A 217 1.52 13.26 20.39
N LEU A 218 0.26 13.68 20.29
CA LEU A 218 -0.76 12.97 19.51
C LEU A 218 -1.23 13.84 18.37
N ARG A 219 -1.32 13.27 17.19
CA ARG A 219 -1.96 13.92 16.05
C ARG A 219 -3.37 13.37 15.87
N ILE A 220 -4.29 14.27 15.55
CA ILE A 220 -5.64 13.93 15.13
C ILE A 220 -5.91 14.59 13.79
N ARG A 221 -6.42 13.83 12.84
CA ARG A 221 -6.76 14.31 11.51
C ARG A 221 -8.14 13.82 11.09
N SER A 222 -8.79 14.57 10.20
CA SER A 222 -9.99 14.09 9.52
C SER A 222 -9.64 13.52 8.16
N GLU A 223 -10.29 12.43 7.81
CA GLU A 223 -10.15 11.75 6.52
C GLU A 223 -11.53 11.61 5.86
N ASP A 224 -11.54 11.60 4.52
CA ASP A 224 -12.74 11.27 3.75
C ASP A 224 -13.04 9.76 3.79
N GLN A 225 -14.10 9.36 3.12
CA GLN A 225 -14.51 7.95 3.07
C GLN A 225 -13.48 7.01 2.41
N TRP A 226 -12.52 7.55 1.66
CA TRP A 226 -11.45 6.80 0.98
C TRP A 226 -10.13 6.84 1.73
N GLY A 227 -10.10 7.44 2.94
CA GLY A 227 -8.89 7.58 3.76
C GLY A 227 -7.96 8.70 3.32
N ASN A 228 -8.41 9.62 2.50
CA ASN A 228 -7.62 10.82 2.17
C ASN A 228 -7.74 11.83 3.29
N THR A 229 -6.61 12.34 3.79
CA THR A 229 -6.63 13.44 4.75
C THR A 229 -7.32 14.66 4.15
N CYS A 230 -8.36 15.14 4.81
CA CYS A 230 -9.07 16.34 4.40
C CYS A 230 -8.15 17.56 4.49
N TRP A 231 -8.48 18.61 3.75
CA TRP A 231 -7.78 19.89 3.85
C TRP A 231 -8.73 21.09 3.74
N ASN A 232 -8.27 22.27 4.24
CA ASN A 232 -8.98 23.56 4.20
C ASN A 232 -10.39 23.50 4.82
N ARG A 233 -10.53 22.84 5.99
CA ARG A 233 -11.84 22.56 6.58
C ARG A 233 -12.26 23.52 7.68
N GLY A 234 -11.44 23.70 8.70
CA GLY A 234 -11.79 24.48 9.89
C GLY A 234 -12.82 23.80 10.81
N ASP A 235 -12.95 22.49 10.75
CA ASP A 235 -13.94 21.72 11.51
C ASP A 235 -13.59 21.69 13.00
N ARG A 236 -14.62 21.75 13.85
CA ARG A 236 -14.50 21.61 15.30
C ARG A 236 -14.36 20.14 15.69
N VAL A 237 -13.46 19.84 16.63
CA VAL A 237 -13.28 18.53 17.26
C VAL A 237 -13.31 18.67 18.77
N ASP A 238 -14.20 17.92 19.42
CA ASP A 238 -14.29 17.81 20.87
C ASP A 238 -13.52 16.57 21.32
N ILE A 239 -12.57 16.76 22.24
CA ILE A 239 -11.66 15.72 22.72
C ILE A 239 -11.90 15.50 24.21
N GLN A 240 -12.07 14.24 24.61
CA GLN A 240 -12.24 13.82 25.98
C GLN A 240 -11.30 12.66 26.27
N ALA A 241 -10.69 12.64 27.46
CA ALA A 241 -9.89 11.50 27.88
C ALA A 241 -10.25 11.03 29.30
N THR A 242 -10.11 9.72 29.49
CA THR A 242 -10.24 9.07 30.80
C THR A 242 -8.97 8.29 31.10
N LEU A 243 -8.53 8.33 32.37
CA LEU A 243 -7.49 7.46 32.90
C LEU A 243 -8.17 6.40 33.78
N ASP A 244 -8.02 5.12 33.46
CA ASP A 244 -8.70 4.00 34.12
C ASP A 244 -10.22 4.24 34.28
N GLY A 245 -10.84 4.76 33.21
CA GLY A 245 -12.25 5.08 33.15
C GLY A 245 -12.69 6.38 33.88
N LYS A 246 -11.74 7.10 34.50
CA LYS A 246 -12.06 8.38 35.21
C LYS A 246 -11.68 9.57 34.34
N PRO A 247 -12.60 10.55 34.12
CA PRO A 247 -12.30 11.74 33.34
C PRO A 247 -11.04 12.46 33.83
N CYS A 248 -10.10 12.78 32.93
CA CYS A 248 -8.86 13.46 33.28
C CYS A 248 -8.50 14.61 32.34
N TYR A 249 -9.11 14.71 31.16
CA TYR A 249 -8.79 15.74 30.17
C TYR A 249 -10.01 16.04 29.29
N GLU A 250 -10.17 17.31 28.95
CA GLU A 250 -11.18 17.78 27.99
C GLU A 250 -10.62 18.97 27.24
N LYS A 251 -10.78 19.00 25.93
CA LYS A 251 -10.32 20.07 25.05
C LYS A 251 -11.19 20.17 23.80
N VAL A 252 -11.50 21.40 23.40
CA VAL A 252 -12.08 21.69 22.09
C VAL A 252 -11.01 22.29 21.21
N ILE A 253 -10.85 21.76 20.00
CA ILE A 253 -9.94 22.26 19.01
C ILE A 253 -10.68 22.57 17.71
N THR A 254 -10.06 23.39 16.86
CA THR A 254 -10.49 23.62 15.48
C THR A 254 -9.37 23.15 14.56
N LEU A 255 -9.70 22.27 13.61
CA LEU A 255 -8.75 21.83 12.60
C LEU A 255 -8.38 23.02 11.68
N PRO A 256 -7.22 23.02 11.04
CA PRO A 256 -6.79 24.14 10.19
C PRO A 256 -7.77 24.46 9.07
N THR A 257 -7.97 25.76 8.82
CA THR A 257 -8.74 26.29 7.70
C THR A 257 -7.95 26.33 6.40
N GLU A 258 -6.60 26.20 6.49
CA GLU A 258 -5.69 26.13 5.36
C GLU A 258 -4.74 24.93 5.54
N GLY A 259 -4.44 24.22 4.44
CA GLY A 259 -3.61 23.03 4.45
C GLY A 259 -4.34 21.79 4.98
N TRP A 260 -3.59 20.82 5.47
CA TRP A 260 -4.16 19.56 5.96
C TRP A 260 -4.97 19.76 7.25
N SER A 261 -6.11 19.10 7.31
CA SER A 261 -6.99 19.05 8.50
C SER A 261 -6.41 18.11 9.56
N VAL A 262 -5.27 18.50 10.13
CA VAL A 262 -4.56 17.78 11.18
C VAL A 262 -4.18 18.74 12.32
N ALA A 263 -4.32 18.28 13.56
CA ALA A 263 -3.91 19.04 14.76
C ALA A 263 -3.00 18.21 15.66
N LEU A 264 -2.01 18.85 16.27
CA LEU A 264 -1.13 18.28 17.28
C LEU A 264 -1.65 18.59 18.67
N LEU A 265 -1.78 17.56 19.50
CA LEU A 265 -2.03 17.65 20.93
C LEU A 265 -0.74 17.32 21.68
N ASP A 266 -0.21 18.28 22.41
CA ASP A 266 1.07 18.16 23.14
C ASP A 266 0.94 18.19 24.67
N ASN A 267 -0.29 18.36 25.19
CA ASN A 267 -0.58 18.57 26.63
C ASN A 267 -1.52 17.53 27.19
N VAL A 268 -1.57 16.35 26.61
CA VAL A 268 -2.33 15.23 27.17
C VAL A 268 -1.64 14.79 28.47
N PRO A 269 -2.39 14.63 29.61
CA PRO A 269 -1.78 14.29 30.90
C PRO A 269 -1.14 12.90 30.89
N THR A 270 0.09 12.83 31.37
CA THR A 270 0.87 11.59 31.55
C THR A 270 1.47 11.46 32.96
N ASP A 271 0.99 12.26 33.91
CA ASP A 271 1.55 12.37 35.26
C ASP A 271 1.24 11.18 36.18
N LYS A 272 0.38 10.29 35.75
CA LYS A 272 -0.02 9.08 36.48
C LYS A 272 -0.02 7.87 35.56
N SER A 273 0.44 6.73 36.07
CA SER A 273 0.35 5.43 35.38
C SER A 273 -1.10 4.94 35.29
N GLY A 274 -1.41 4.21 34.22
CA GLY A 274 -2.72 3.64 33.93
C GLY A 274 -3.04 3.59 32.45
N GLU A 275 -4.24 3.10 32.07
CA GLU A 275 -4.74 3.13 30.70
C GLU A 275 -5.44 4.47 30.43
N LEU A 276 -4.91 5.24 29.50
CA LEU A 276 -5.51 6.48 29.00
C LEU A 276 -6.32 6.18 27.72
N ALA A 277 -7.64 6.43 27.77
CA ALA A 277 -8.52 6.35 26.62
C ALA A 277 -8.89 7.76 26.16
N ILE A 278 -8.53 8.12 24.92
CA ILE A 278 -8.73 9.45 24.34
C ILE A 278 -9.75 9.35 23.22
N ARG A 279 -10.89 10.01 23.39
CA ARG A 279 -12.01 10.04 22.45
C ARG A 279 -12.06 11.36 21.71
N ALA A 280 -12.31 11.31 20.39
CA ALA A 280 -12.55 12.49 19.58
C ALA A 280 -13.87 12.38 18.82
N ILE A 281 -14.59 13.50 18.75
CA ILE A 281 -15.90 13.61 18.10
C ILE A 281 -15.94 14.91 17.27
N MET A 282 -16.53 14.85 16.09
CA MET A 282 -16.88 16.05 15.30
C MET A 282 -18.37 16.36 15.46
N PRO A 283 -18.74 17.27 16.37
CA PRO A 283 -20.15 17.48 16.71
C PRO A 283 -21.01 18.03 15.58
N ASP A 284 -20.38 18.72 14.61
CA ASP A 284 -21.06 19.29 13.45
C ASP A 284 -21.19 18.28 12.28
N HIS A 285 -20.62 17.07 12.43
CA HIS A 285 -20.62 16.00 11.42
C HIS A 285 -21.04 14.67 12.04
N SER A 286 -22.34 14.49 12.27
CA SER A 286 -22.88 13.29 12.94
C SER A 286 -22.61 11.96 12.22
N ALA A 287 -22.27 12.00 10.93
CA ALA A 287 -21.89 10.82 10.14
C ALA A 287 -20.43 10.40 10.35
N VAL A 288 -19.58 11.28 10.89
CA VAL A 288 -18.18 10.96 11.17
C VAL A 288 -18.09 10.01 12.35
N ARG A 289 -17.46 8.86 12.12
CA ARG A 289 -17.25 7.86 13.18
C ARG A 289 -16.27 8.40 14.21
N GLU A 290 -16.69 8.34 15.49
CA GLU A 290 -15.79 8.62 16.60
C GLU A 290 -14.65 7.59 16.64
N GLN A 291 -13.49 8.05 17.12
CA GLN A 291 -12.33 7.20 17.34
C GLN A 291 -11.85 7.31 18.77
N VAL A 292 -11.50 6.17 19.35
CA VAL A 292 -10.88 6.11 20.67
C VAL A 292 -9.46 5.60 20.52
N PHE A 293 -8.50 6.36 21.02
CA PHE A 293 -7.09 5.99 21.02
C PHE A 293 -6.66 5.62 22.44
N TYR A 294 -6.07 4.46 22.60
CA TYR A 294 -5.64 3.94 23.89
C TYR A 294 -4.12 4.04 24.03
N VAL A 295 -3.68 4.53 25.19
CA VAL A 295 -2.27 4.67 25.55
C VAL A 295 -2.03 4.10 26.94
N THR A 296 -1.03 3.25 27.09
CA THR A 296 -0.56 2.79 28.38
C THR A 296 0.51 3.75 28.91
N ILE A 297 0.31 4.27 30.14
CA ILE A 297 1.26 5.13 30.86
C ILE A 297 1.89 4.32 31.98
N GLU A 298 3.24 4.22 31.98
CA GLU A 298 4.00 3.41 32.95
C GLU A 298 5.06 4.22 33.69
N GLU A 299 5.42 3.81 34.91
CA GLU A 299 6.49 4.45 35.70
C GLU A 299 7.88 4.25 35.07
N GLY A 300 8.08 3.12 34.37
CA GLY A 300 9.30 2.78 33.62
C GLY A 300 9.01 1.85 32.47
N LEU A 301 9.77 1.95 31.40
CA LEU A 301 9.68 1.04 30.25
C LEU A 301 10.72 -0.08 30.42
N GLU A 302 10.32 -1.31 30.13
CA GLU A 302 11.20 -2.49 30.14
C GLU A 302 12.11 -2.58 28.91
N PHE A 303 11.85 -1.76 27.88
CA PHE A 303 12.59 -1.69 26.62
C PHE A 303 12.84 -0.22 26.25
N PRO A 304 13.78 0.06 25.34
CA PRO A 304 13.96 1.39 24.76
C PRO A 304 12.69 1.88 24.04
N ARG A 305 12.69 3.15 23.63
CA ARG A 305 11.55 3.75 22.93
C ARG A 305 11.26 3.06 21.60
N ILE A 306 10.00 3.09 21.20
CA ILE A 306 9.54 2.63 19.88
C ILE A 306 9.36 3.84 19.00
N PHE A 307 9.96 3.81 17.81
CA PHE A 307 9.82 4.80 16.75
C PHE A 307 9.17 4.14 15.54
N TYR A 308 8.13 4.78 15.00
CA TYR A 308 7.40 4.24 13.86
C TYR A 308 7.96 4.76 12.54
N THR A 309 8.16 3.87 11.59
CA THR A 309 8.82 4.16 10.33
C THR A 309 8.08 3.56 9.13
N ASP A 310 8.12 4.29 8.01
CA ASP A 310 7.82 3.79 6.67
C ASP A 310 9.11 3.86 5.84
N LEU A 311 9.67 2.69 5.51
CA LEU A 311 10.98 2.58 4.86
C LEU A 311 10.90 2.46 3.34
N HIS A 312 9.69 2.58 2.74
CA HIS A 312 9.48 2.37 1.32
C HIS A 312 8.41 3.35 0.78
N VAL A 313 8.88 4.50 0.29
CA VAL A 313 8.00 5.57 -0.19
C VAL A 313 8.50 6.10 -1.54
N HIS A 314 7.57 6.33 -2.48
CA HIS A 314 7.82 6.91 -3.79
C HIS A 314 7.26 8.33 -3.91
N SER A 315 7.72 9.07 -4.92
CA SER A 315 7.21 10.39 -5.28
C SER A 315 7.09 10.52 -6.80
N ASN A 316 6.60 11.67 -7.28
CA ASN A 316 6.55 11.96 -8.71
C ASN A 316 7.94 12.19 -9.34
N ASP A 317 9.00 12.18 -8.57
CA ASP A 317 10.38 12.18 -9.10
C ASP A 317 10.70 10.87 -9.83
N THR A 318 9.99 9.77 -9.48
CA THR A 318 10.01 8.49 -10.19
C THR A 318 8.59 8.02 -10.56
N ILE A 319 8.05 7.01 -9.92
CA ILE A 319 6.78 6.39 -10.32
C ILE A 319 5.63 6.71 -9.35
N GLY A 320 5.85 7.48 -8.30
CA GLY A 320 4.79 7.87 -7.35
C GLY A 320 4.00 9.12 -7.76
N THR A 321 3.12 9.56 -6.86
CA THR A 321 2.37 10.82 -6.95
C THR A 321 2.92 11.85 -5.98
N ASN A 322 2.57 13.11 -6.21
CA ASN A 322 2.98 14.26 -5.41
C ASN A 322 4.52 14.42 -5.33
N SER A 323 4.98 15.58 -4.91
CA SER A 323 6.41 15.85 -4.82
C SER A 323 7.08 15.11 -3.65
N THR A 324 8.40 14.98 -3.72
CA THR A 324 9.22 14.46 -2.62
C THR A 324 9.02 15.30 -1.34
N GLU A 325 8.98 16.62 -1.46
CA GLU A 325 8.69 17.53 -0.33
C GLU A 325 7.31 17.29 0.28
N TYR A 326 6.28 17.11 -0.57
CA TYR A 326 4.93 16.76 -0.11
C TYR A 326 4.94 15.47 0.72
N ASN A 327 5.55 14.40 0.20
CA ASN A 327 5.58 13.11 0.88
C ASN A 327 6.36 13.14 2.21
N LEU A 328 7.50 13.83 2.25
CA LEU A 328 8.27 14.05 3.48
C LEU A 328 7.45 14.78 4.55
N THR A 329 6.80 15.88 4.14
CA THR A 329 5.98 16.70 5.03
C THR A 329 4.73 15.94 5.49
N TYR A 330 4.11 15.19 4.60
CA TYR A 330 2.95 14.34 4.92
C TYR A 330 3.32 13.27 5.96
N GLY A 331 4.43 12.57 5.77
CA GLY A 331 4.90 11.58 6.75
C GLY A 331 5.15 12.17 8.13
N ARG A 332 5.85 13.31 8.21
CA ARG A 332 6.15 13.99 9.45
C ARG A 332 4.92 14.62 10.12
N ASP A 333 4.18 15.43 9.38
CA ASP A 333 3.17 16.34 9.96
C ASP A 333 1.76 15.75 10.00
N VAL A 334 1.41 14.87 9.05
CA VAL A 334 0.06 14.30 8.93
C VAL A 334 -0.01 12.93 9.57
N THR A 335 0.80 11.97 9.12
CA THR A 335 0.78 10.61 9.68
C THR A 335 1.66 10.45 10.91
N GLY A 336 2.50 11.45 11.22
CA GLY A 336 3.30 11.46 12.45
C GLY A 336 4.28 10.30 12.53
N LEU A 337 4.93 9.97 11.43
CA LEU A 337 6.06 9.07 11.42
C LEU A 337 7.23 9.71 12.17
N ASP A 338 8.02 8.89 12.84
CA ASP A 338 9.29 9.30 13.43
C ASP A 338 10.43 9.18 12.41
N VAL A 339 10.32 8.19 11.51
CA VAL A 339 11.34 7.88 10.52
C VAL A 339 10.68 7.61 9.15
N LEU A 340 11.32 8.07 8.07
CA LEU A 340 10.90 7.79 6.70
C LEU A 340 12.12 7.52 5.81
N ALA A 341 12.03 6.52 4.92
CA ALA A 341 13.01 6.33 3.87
C ALA A 341 12.37 6.40 2.48
N PHE A 342 13.01 7.14 1.59
CA PHE A 342 12.64 7.12 0.18
C PHE A 342 13.23 5.89 -0.52
N ALA A 343 12.47 5.38 -1.50
CA ALA A 343 12.86 4.28 -2.36
C ALA A 343 12.63 4.67 -3.83
N HIS A 344 13.38 5.67 -4.30
CA HIS A 344 13.29 6.10 -5.70
C HIS A 344 13.71 4.98 -6.64
N ASN A 345 12.83 4.64 -7.61
CA ASN A 345 13.17 3.65 -8.63
C ASN A 345 14.47 4.04 -9.34
N ASP A 346 15.48 3.24 -9.20
CA ASP A 346 16.87 3.55 -9.60
C ASP A 346 17.03 3.77 -11.12
N PHE A 347 16.21 3.08 -11.92
CA PHE A 347 16.20 3.23 -13.38
C PHE A 347 15.59 4.55 -13.86
N ASN A 348 14.82 5.26 -13.01
CA ASN A 348 14.07 6.45 -13.41
C ASN A 348 14.54 7.74 -12.74
N ILE A 349 15.19 7.66 -11.58
CA ILE A 349 15.70 8.86 -10.89
C ILE A 349 16.85 9.50 -11.66
N THR A 350 16.79 10.82 -11.87
CA THR A 350 17.88 11.59 -12.46
C THR A 350 18.84 12.10 -11.38
N THR A 351 20.07 12.39 -11.76
CA THR A 351 21.08 12.99 -10.85
C THR A 351 20.59 14.29 -10.23
N GLU A 352 19.87 15.11 -10.97
CA GLU A 352 19.33 16.39 -10.48
C GLU A 352 18.24 16.16 -9.42
N ARG A 353 17.28 15.27 -9.68
CA ARG A 353 16.22 14.91 -8.72
C ARG A 353 16.81 14.26 -7.47
N TRP A 354 17.78 13.37 -7.64
CA TRP A 354 18.49 12.75 -6.51
C TRP A 354 19.13 13.78 -5.59
N LYS A 355 19.89 14.74 -6.14
CA LYS A 355 20.49 15.83 -5.35
C LYS A 355 19.45 16.63 -4.60
N LYS A 356 18.36 17.01 -5.28
CA LYS A 356 17.25 17.73 -4.64
C LYS A 356 16.61 16.90 -3.50
N THR A 357 16.42 15.60 -3.68
CA THR A 357 15.91 14.70 -2.61
C THR A 357 16.85 14.71 -1.41
N VAL A 358 18.15 14.59 -1.61
CA VAL A 358 19.15 14.62 -0.54
C VAL A 358 19.15 15.96 0.19
N GLU A 359 19.05 17.09 -0.53
CA GLU A 359 18.93 18.42 0.05
C GLU A 359 17.66 18.54 0.92
N LEU A 360 16.51 18.17 0.41
CA LEU A 360 15.23 18.18 1.16
C LEU A 360 15.29 17.30 2.42
N ILE A 361 15.89 16.11 2.33
CA ILE A 361 16.07 15.23 3.49
C ILE A 361 16.96 15.88 4.55
N ARG A 362 18.04 16.54 4.16
CA ARG A 362 18.91 17.27 5.09
C ARG A 362 18.20 18.44 5.79
N GLU A 363 17.33 19.14 5.06
CA GLU A 363 16.55 20.25 5.61
C GLU A 363 15.49 19.78 6.62
N ILE A 364 14.83 18.67 6.35
CA ILE A 364 13.73 18.17 7.18
C ILE A 364 14.19 17.32 8.37
N CYS A 365 15.34 16.64 8.26
CA CYS A 365 15.91 15.83 9.34
C CYS A 365 16.28 16.66 10.54
N LYS A 366 15.78 16.26 11.72
CA LYS A 366 16.12 16.90 12.98
C LYS A 366 16.09 15.87 14.10
N ASP A 367 17.23 15.67 14.73
CA ASP A 367 17.37 14.76 15.85
C ASP A 367 16.35 15.07 16.96
N GLY A 368 15.70 14.02 17.46
CA GLY A 368 14.63 14.08 18.44
C GLY A 368 13.26 14.48 17.90
N GLU A 369 13.13 14.83 16.60
CA GLU A 369 11.86 15.24 16.00
C GLU A 369 11.46 14.37 14.80
N PHE A 370 12.33 14.22 13.80
CA PHE A 370 12.05 13.45 12.59
C PHE A 370 13.35 13.08 11.86
N ILE A 371 13.46 11.80 11.46
CA ILE A 371 14.61 11.30 10.70
C ILE A 371 14.14 10.86 9.31
N ALA A 372 14.84 11.25 8.27
CA ALA A 372 14.63 10.74 6.92
C ALA A 372 15.94 10.23 6.31
N TYR A 373 15.83 9.13 5.54
CA TYR A 373 16.94 8.54 4.81
C TYR A 373 16.68 8.63 3.30
N PRO A 374 17.68 9.02 2.49
CA PRO A 374 17.61 8.82 1.05
C PRO A 374 17.76 7.34 0.72
N GLY A 375 17.12 6.90 -0.33
CA GLY A 375 17.20 5.53 -0.79
C GLY A 375 16.77 5.37 -2.23
N THR A 376 17.10 4.22 -2.79
CA THR A 376 16.69 3.79 -4.13
C THR A 376 16.05 2.41 -4.07
N GLU A 377 15.08 2.16 -4.92
CA GLU A 377 14.60 0.81 -5.20
C GLU A 377 15.34 0.26 -6.42
N TRP A 378 16.18 -0.76 -6.19
CA TRP A 378 16.78 -1.51 -7.25
C TRP A 378 15.79 -2.53 -7.79
N CYS A 379 15.27 -2.27 -8.98
CA CYS A 379 14.19 -3.02 -9.59
C CYS A 379 14.70 -4.19 -10.44
N GLY A 380 15.39 -5.12 -9.82
CA GLY A 380 15.97 -6.28 -10.49
C GLY A 380 14.92 -7.31 -10.93
N SER A 381 15.15 -8.01 -12.04
CA SER A 381 14.30 -9.14 -12.42
C SER A 381 14.31 -10.22 -11.33
N SER A 382 13.18 -10.90 -11.11
CA SER A 382 13.10 -11.98 -10.12
C SER A 382 14.11 -13.10 -10.35
N CYS A 383 14.43 -13.42 -11.61
CA CYS A 383 15.47 -14.43 -11.93
C CYS A 383 16.91 -13.97 -11.66
N ALA A 384 17.11 -12.74 -11.20
CA ALA A 384 18.41 -12.16 -10.84
C ALA A 384 18.43 -11.59 -9.42
N GLY A 385 17.46 -11.96 -8.57
CA GLY A 385 17.36 -11.55 -7.19
C GLY A 385 16.04 -10.88 -6.82
N GLY A 386 15.40 -10.17 -7.76
CA GLY A 386 14.16 -9.40 -7.51
C GLY A 386 14.40 -8.03 -6.91
N ASP A 387 13.34 -7.36 -6.49
CA ASP A 387 13.41 -5.99 -5.99
C ASP A 387 14.07 -5.89 -4.61
N HIS A 388 14.92 -4.85 -4.46
CA HIS A 388 15.63 -4.53 -3.22
C HIS A 388 15.64 -3.02 -2.99
N ASN A 389 15.18 -2.59 -1.83
CA ASN A 389 15.41 -1.22 -1.39
C ASN A 389 16.85 -1.07 -0.89
N VAL A 390 17.48 0.04 -1.22
CA VAL A 390 18.80 0.45 -0.73
C VAL A 390 18.63 1.73 0.06
N ILE A 391 18.85 1.68 1.37
CA ILE A 391 18.74 2.82 2.27
C ILE A 391 20.14 3.28 2.66
N PHE A 392 20.42 4.57 2.47
CA PHE A 392 21.71 5.20 2.82
C PHE A 392 21.65 5.73 4.24
N LEU A 393 22.28 5.00 5.17
CA LEU A 393 22.25 5.30 6.61
C LEU A 393 23.29 6.34 7.03
N HIS A 394 24.41 6.48 6.29
CA HIS A 394 25.49 7.41 6.61
C HIS A 394 25.14 8.89 6.35
N ASP A 395 25.89 9.80 6.97
CA ASP A 395 25.67 11.26 6.86
C ASP A 395 26.39 11.90 5.66
N ARG A 396 27.31 11.16 5.00
CA ARG A 396 27.97 11.67 3.80
C ARG A 396 26.98 11.79 2.65
N GLU A 397 27.30 12.58 1.66
CA GLU A 397 26.46 12.70 0.46
C GLU A 397 26.34 11.34 -0.22
N PRO A 398 25.13 10.80 -0.34
CA PRO A 398 24.93 9.54 -1.01
C PRO A 398 25.11 9.73 -2.50
N GLU A 399 26.05 8.99 -3.07
CA GLU A 399 26.25 8.92 -4.51
C GLU A 399 25.44 7.78 -5.10
N PHE A 400 25.07 7.91 -6.37
CA PHE A 400 24.60 6.72 -7.08
C PHE A 400 25.69 5.66 -7.04
N PRO A 401 25.32 4.41 -6.82
CA PRO A 401 26.28 3.34 -6.81
C PRO A 401 26.97 3.22 -8.17
N TYR A 402 28.30 3.24 -8.12
CA TYR A 402 29.16 2.99 -9.27
C TYR A 402 30.03 1.78 -8.98
N LEU A 403 30.21 0.91 -9.98
CA LEU A 403 31.25 -0.10 -9.94
C LEU A 403 32.62 0.59 -9.98
N LYS A 404 33.67 -0.16 -9.58
CA LYS A 404 35.07 0.36 -9.58
C LYS A 404 35.56 0.87 -10.94
N ASP A 405 34.95 0.43 -12.02
CA ASP A 405 35.22 0.89 -13.39
C ASP A 405 34.45 2.16 -13.78
N GLY A 406 33.62 2.71 -12.87
CA GLY A 406 32.81 3.90 -13.11
C GLY A 406 31.44 3.63 -13.76
N THR A 407 31.02 2.38 -13.88
CA THR A 407 29.71 2.01 -14.40
C THR A 407 28.63 2.21 -13.32
N HIS A 408 27.47 2.76 -13.69
CA HIS A 408 26.32 2.86 -12.80
C HIS A 408 25.72 1.48 -12.49
N VAL A 409 25.48 1.20 -11.21
CA VAL A 409 24.70 0.05 -10.78
C VAL A 409 23.22 0.45 -10.77
N ARG A 410 22.55 0.24 -11.87
CA ARG A 410 21.11 0.44 -12.04
C ARG A 410 20.46 -0.87 -12.47
N SER A 411 19.23 -1.08 -12.03
CA SER A 411 18.41 -2.18 -12.54
C SER A 411 18.13 -2.00 -14.03
N VAL A 412 17.84 -3.12 -14.68
CA VAL A 412 17.37 -3.10 -16.07
C VAL A 412 16.03 -2.39 -16.11
N ASP A 413 15.90 -1.44 -17.05
CA ASP A 413 14.64 -0.73 -17.31
C ASP A 413 13.48 -1.74 -17.42
N TRP A 414 12.34 -1.35 -16.89
CA TRP A 414 11.09 -2.13 -16.92
C TRP A 414 10.66 -2.54 -18.32
N ASN A 415 11.13 -1.87 -19.30
CA ASN A 415 10.88 -2.16 -20.70
C ASN A 415 12.01 -3.02 -21.24
N GLU A 416 11.94 -4.32 -20.96
CA GLU A 416 12.65 -5.30 -21.80
C GLU A 416 12.31 -5.10 -23.28
N ASP A 417 11.12 -4.51 -23.57
CA ASP A 417 10.64 -4.15 -24.90
C ASP A 417 11.02 -2.73 -25.36
N SER A 418 11.68 -1.92 -24.53
CA SER A 418 12.02 -0.53 -24.89
C SER A 418 13.16 -0.39 -25.89
N GLY A 419 13.65 -1.49 -26.42
CA GLY A 419 14.67 -1.52 -27.46
C GLY A 419 16.07 -1.10 -27.02
N THR A 420 16.33 -1.02 -25.70
CA THR A 420 17.69 -1.02 -25.18
C THR A 420 18.21 -2.44 -25.27
N THR A 421 18.89 -2.74 -26.36
CA THR A 421 19.54 -4.04 -26.57
C THR A 421 20.82 -4.21 -25.77
N GLU A 422 21.25 -3.18 -25.03
CA GLU A 422 22.41 -3.24 -24.18
C GLU A 422 21.95 -3.36 -22.72
N ALA A 423 22.18 -4.53 -22.13
CA ALA A 423 22.17 -4.68 -20.69
C ALA A 423 23.08 -3.61 -20.10
N VAL A 424 22.56 -2.77 -19.20
CA VAL A 424 23.40 -1.83 -18.47
C VAL A 424 24.33 -2.66 -17.58
N PRO A 425 25.65 -2.64 -17.77
CA PRO A 425 26.55 -3.37 -16.89
C PRO A 425 26.26 -3.00 -15.42
N GLY A 426 26.23 -3.97 -14.52
CA GLY A 426 25.93 -3.74 -13.11
C GLY A 426 24.44 -3.76 -12.72
N ALA A 427 23.55 -3.94 -13.67
CA ALA A 427 22.12 -4.07 -13.40
C ALA A 427 21.67 -5.51 -13.16
N TRP A 428 22.61 -6.49 -13.19
CA TRP A 428 22.27 -7.89 -13.27
C TRP A 428 23.47 -8.81 -13.05
N PRO A 429 23.44 -9.78 -12.12
CA PRO A 429 22.41 -10.04 -11.10
C PRO A 429 22.56 -9.17 -9.84
N VAL A 430 21.78 -9.43 -8.77
CA VAL A 430 21.83 -8.68 -7.50
C VAL A 430 23.21 -8.69 -6.81
N GLU A 431 24.06 -9.66 -7.10
CA GLU A 431 25.45 -9.71 -6.63
C GLU A 431 26.27 -8.47 -7.05
N GLU A 432 25.95 -7.85 -8.18
CA GLU A 432 26.60 -6.61 -8.61
C GLU A 432 26.13 -5.41 -7.77
N LEU A 433 24.85 -5.42 -7.33
CA LEU A 433 24.35 -4.44 -6.37
C LEU A 433 25.10 -4.60 -5.03
N TRP A 434 25.26 -5.82 -4.53
CA TRP A 434 26.01 -6.06 -3.29
C TRP A 434 27.47 -5.61 -3.43
N ALA A 435 28.11 -5.87 -4.56
CA ALA A 435 29.48 -5.44 -4.81
C ALA A 435 29.67 -3.92 -4.76
N ALA A 436 28.60 -3.14 -5.03
CA ALA A 436 28.66 -1.69 -4.94
C ALA A 436 28.70 -1.16 -3.50
N TYR A 437 28.14 -1.93 -2.53
CA TYR A 437 27.95 -1.45 -1.16
C TYR A 437 28.73 -2.20 -0.10
N ILE A 438 29.30 -3.37 -0.40
CA ILE A 438 29.97 -4.23 0.58
C ILE A 438 31.22 -3.60 1.21
N ASP A 439 31.84 -2.64 0.56
CA ASP A 439 33.00 -1.92 1.10
C ASP A 439 32.62 -1.00 2.29
N ASP A 440 31.30 -0.71 2.48
CA ASP A 440 30.75 0.08 3.60
C ASP A 440 29.38 -0.47 4.04
N PRO A 441 29.30 -1.68 4.59
CA PRO A 441 28.02 -2.31 4.95
C PRO A 441 27.31 -1.55 6.08
N GLU A 442 28.03 -0.88 6.98
CA GLU A 442 27.43 -0.08 8.06
C GLU A 442 26.68 1.16 7.55
N GLY A 443 27.10 1.70 6.43
CA GLY A 443 26.47 2.87 5.79
C GLY A 443 25.26 2.53 4.91
N HIS A 444 24.96 1.26 4.69
CA HIS A 444 23.93 0.82 3.78
C HIS A 444 23.05 -0.27 4.39
N LEU A 445 21.76 -0.23 4.09
CA LEU A 445 20.81 -1.29 4.42
C LEU A 445 20.05 -1.68 3.17
N LEU A 446 20.14 -2.93 2.78
CA LEU A 446 19.35 -3.49 1.71
C LEU A 446 18.16 -4.26 2.29
N THR A 447 16.99 -4.09 1.67
CA THR A 447 15.76 -4.75 2.09
C THR A 447 15.11 -5.45 0.89
N PRO A 448 15.28 -6.78 0.75
CA PRO A 448 14.57 -7.56 -0.26
C PRO A 448 13.06 -7.53 0.01
N HIS A 449 12.26 -7.46 -1.06
CA HIS A 449 10.81 -7.36 -0.94
C HIS A 449 10.04 -7.95 -2.13
N VAL A 450 8.71 -7.93 -2.04
CA VAL A 450 7.81 -8.29 -3.13
C VAL A 450 7.17 -7.00 -3.66
N GLY A 451 7.91 -6.29 -4.47
CA GLY A 451 7.45 -5.08 -5.16
C GLY A 451 6.99 -5.35 -6.58
N GLY A 452 7.51 -4.58 -7.52
CA GLY A 452 7.29 -4.80 -8.95
C GLY A 452 7.73 -6.19 -9.42
N ARG A 453 8.74 -6.77 -8.76
CA ARG A 453 9.31 -8.10 -9.01
C ARG A 453 9.59 -8.76 -7.67
N ARG A 454 9.12 -9.99 -7.51
CA ARG A 454 9.34 -10.74 -6.28
C ARG A 454 10.83 -10.98 -6.04
N CYS A 455 11.33 -10.67 -4.83
CA CYS A 455 12.65 -11.11 -4.39
C CYS A 455 12.72 -12.65 -4.28
N ILE A 456 13.88 -13.22 -4.54
CA ILE A 456 14.15 -14.65 -4.46
C ILE A 456 15.19 -14.89 -3.38
N LEU A 457 14.82 -15.59 -2.31
CA LEU A 457 15.68 -15.83 -1.15
C LEU A 457 16.84 -16.80 -1.40
N ASP A 458 16.97 -17.38 -2.61
CA ASP A 458 18.21 -18.06 -3.02
C ASP A 458 19.39 -17.09 -3.10
N TRP A 459 19.09 -15.80 -3.25
CA TRP A 459 20.03 -14.69 -3.23
C TRP A 459 19.88 -13.96 -1.88
N HIS A 460 20.93 -14.00 -1.06
CA HIS A 460 20.95 -13.31 0.24
C HIS A 460 22.38 -12.90 0.61
N HIS A 461 22.53 -11.66 1.05
CA HIS A 461 23.79 -11.13 1.56
C HIS A 461 23.70 -10.80 3.05
N PRO A 462 24.32 -11.58 3.96
CA PRO A 462 24.11 -11.47 5.40
C PRO A 462 24.58 -10.15 6.02
N GLU A 463 25.54 -9.44 5.39
CA GLU A 463 26.02 -8.15 5.90
C GLU A 463 25.22 -6.94 5.40
N LEU A 464 24.61 -7.00 4.23
CA LEU A 464 23.86 -5.89 3.65
C LEU A 464 22.36 -6.02 3.89
N GLU A 465 21.79 -7.23 3.84
CA GLU A 465 20.37 -7.51 3.99
C GLU A 465 20.04 -7.88 5.44
N LYS A 466 19.85 -6.84 6.27
CA LYS A 466 19.52 -7.04 7.70
C LYS A 466 18.02 -7.06 7.97
N LEU A 467 17.20 -6.51 7.08
CA LEU A 467 15.75 -6.51 7.16
C LEU A 467 15.13 -7.09 5.89
N ILE A 468 13.95 -7.67 6.01
CA ILE A 468 13.11 -8.13 4.90
C ILE A 468 11.72 -7.52 5.02
N GLU A 469 11.20 -6.97 3.93
CA GLU A 469 9.87 -6.38 3.90
C GLU A 469 8.82 -7.46 3.62
N ILE A 470 8.02 -7.77 4.65
CA ILE A 470 7.06 -8.87 4.63
C ILE A 470 5.63 -8.44 4.32
N GLY A 471 5.44 -7.19 3.96
CA GLY A 471 4.18 -6.65 3.49
C GLY A 471 4.31 -5.21 3.06
N SER A 472 3.49 -4.85 2.09
CA SER A 472 3.37 -3.52 1.53
C SER A 472 1.98 -3.35 0.90
N ALA A 473 1.72 -2.26 0.18
CA ALA A 473 0.47 -2.09 -0.56
C ALA A 473 0.21 -3.16 -1.64
N TRP A 474 1.22 -3.97 -1.98
CA TRP A 474 1.07 -5.13 -2.87
C TRP A 474 0.51 -6.37 -2.18
N GLY A 475 0.49 -6.41 -0.86
CA GLY A 475 -0.05 -7.52 -0.08
C GLY A 475 0.76 -7.88 1.15
N HIS A 476 0.30 -8.89 1.88
CA HIS A 476 0.97 -9.45 3.06
C HIS A 476 1.72 -10.74 2.69
N PHE A 477 2.98 -10.83 3.08
CA PHE A 477 3.93 -11.87 2.68
C PHE A 477 4.55 -12.60 3.89
N GLY A 478 3.75 -12.90 4.93
CA GLY A 478 4.23 -13.58 6.13
C GLY A 478 5.01 -14.87 5.84
N TRP A 479 4.63 -15.60 4.77
CA TRP A 479 5.35 -16.77 4.27
C TRP A 479 6.81 -16.48 3.89
N LEU A 480 7.13 -15.24 3.47
CA LEU A 480 8.49 -14.86 3.09
C LEU A 480 9.42 -14.81 4.31
N TYR A 481 8.89 -14.37 5.47
CA TYR A 481 9.66 -14.36 6.72
C TYR A 481 9.92 -15.76 7.23
N GLN A 482 8.90 -16.62 7.20
CA GLN A 482 9.05 -18.03 7.56
C GLN A 482 10.08 -18.74 6.67
N GLU A 483 10.04 -18.50 5.34
CA GLU A 483 11.03 -19.04 4.40
C GLU A 483 12.46 -18.58 4.72
N ALA A 484 12.65 -17.32 5.14
CA ALA A 484 13.95 -16.82 5.57
C ALA A 484 14.47 -17.53 6.85
N MET A 485 13.58 -17.81 7.81
CA MET A 485 13.91 -18.54 9.05
C MET A 485 14.26 -20.00 8.75
N GLU A 486 13.54 -20.67 7.88
CA GLU A 486 13.83 -22.05 7.41
C GLU A 486 15.22 -22.16 6.77
N ARG A 487 15.64 -21.12 6.04
CA ARG A 487 16.97 -21.02 5.42
C ARG A 487 18.08 -20.63 6.39
N GLY A 488 17.74 -20.31 7.65
CA GLY A 488 18.69 -19.90 8.69
C GLY A 488 19.25 -18.50 8.52
N TYR A 489 18.54 -17.61 7.80
CA TYR A 489 18.95 -16.22 7.63
C TYR A 489 18.72 -15.42 8.91
N LYS A 490 19.73 -14.63 9.31
CA LYS A 490 19.62 -13.71 10.45
C LYS A 490 19.15 -12.34 9.97
N ILE A 491 17.88 -12.28 9.61
CA ILE A 491 17.21 -11.11 9.03
C ILE A 491 16.00 -10.72 9.88
N GLY A 492 15.75 -9.42 10.04
CA GLY A 492 14.64 -8.89 10.85
C GLY A 492 13.39 -8.64 10.04
N ALA A 493 12.24 -8.66 10.69
CA ALA A 493 10.95 -8.34 10.08
C ALA A 493 10.78 -6.83 9.91
N SER A 494 10.37 -6.39 8.73
CA SER A 494 9.94 -5.03 8.44
C SER A 494 8.70 -5.03 7.55
N MET A 495 7.97 -3.93 7.57
CA MET A 495 6.81 -3.68 6.72
C MET A 495 6.79 -2.20 6.36
N ALA A 496 6.34 -1.87 5.17
CA ALA A 496 6.32 -0.52 4.67
C ALA A 496 5.11 -0.27 3.78
N GLY A 497 4.90 0.97 3.35
CA GLY A 497 3.78 1.30 2.47
C GLY A 497 4.00 0.85 1.03
N ASP A 498 5.24 0.88 0.55
CA ASP A 498 5.54 0.91 -0.90
C ASP A 498 4.65 1.96 -1.58
N GLU A 499 4.62 3.14 -0.93
CA GLU A 499 3.55 4.11 -1.13
C GLU A 499 3.80 4.96 -2.38
N HIS A 500 2.92 4.80 -3.37
CA HIS A 500 2.96 5.51 -4.65
C HIS A 500 1.91 6.62 -4.75
N ARG A 501 0.99 6.73 -3.80
CA ARG A 501 -0.21 7.58 -3.86
C ARG A 501 -0.16 8.81 -2.96
N GLY A 502 1.03 9.09 -2.36
CA GLY A 502 1.23 10.26 -1.51
C GLY A 502 0.62 10.16 -0.11
N ARG A 503 0.41 8.94 0.40
CA ARG A 503 -0.20 8.68 1.72
C ARG A 503 0.68 7.77 2.57
N CYS A 504 1.99 8.10 2.67
CA CYS A 504 2.95 7.33 3.46
C CYS A 504 2.56 7.22 4.94
N GLY A 505 3.05 6.19 5.60
CA GLY A 505 2.68 5.83 6.97
C GLY A 505 1.79 4.59 7.01
N GLY A 506 2.08 3.60 6.17
CA GLY A 506 1.36 2.37 6.00
C GLY A 506 0.43 2.36 4.78
N GLY A 507 0.29 3.51 4.11
CA GLY A 507 -0.59 3.65 2.96
C GLY A 507 -2.08 3.56 3.30
N VAL A 508 -2.90 3.76 2.29
CA VAL A 508 -4.35 3.54 2.36
C VAL A 508 -4.77 2.75 1.12
N PRO A 509 -5.57 1.69 1.25
CA PRO A 509 -5.98 0.86 0.14
C PRO A 509 -6.67 1.65 -0.98
N GLY A 510 -6.36 1.28 -2.22
CA GLY A 510 -7.12 1.68 -3.39
C GLY A 510 -8.02 0.55 -3.85
N THR A 511 -8.78 0.77 -4.91
CA THR A 511 -9.77 -0.19 -5.42
C THR A 511 -9.27 -1.09 -6.54
N ALA A 512 -8.01 -0.96 -6.95
CA ALA A 512 -7.42 -1.76 -8.03
C ALA A 512 -6.03 -2.25 -7.64
N VAL A 513 -4.97 -1.68 -8.23
CA VAL A 513 -3.59 -1.94 -7.81
C VAL A 513 -3.35 -1.29 -6.45
N PHE A 514 -2.55 -1.90 -5.57
CA PHE A 514 -2.37 -1.48 -4.18
C PHE A 514 -3.65 -1.58 -3.35
N GLY A 515 -4.27 -2.75 -3.37
CA GLY A 515 -5.59 -3.00 -2.79
C GLY A 515 -5.59 -3.24 -1.29
N THR A 516 -4.45 -3.44 -0.65
CA THR A 516 -4.36 -3.65 0.80
C THR A 516 -3.56 -2.55 1.50
N LYS A 517 -3.83 -2.39 2.78
CA LYS A 517 -3.03 -1.54 3.67
C LYS A 517 -1.65 -2.17 3.84
N GLY A 518 -0.60 -1.40 3.53
CA GLY A 518 0.78 -1.90 3.59
C GLY A 518 1.22 -2.23 5.00
N GLY A 519 1.16 -1.25 5.87
CA GLY A 519 1.68 -1.34 7.23
C GLY A 519 2.93 -0.48 7.45
N ILE A 520 3.45 -0.53 8.66
CA ILE A 520 4.63 0.20 9.12
C ILE A 520 5.54 -0.69 9.94
N SER A 521 6.79 -0.27 10.10
CA SER A 521 7.69 -0.91 11.06
C SER A 521 7.79 -0.08 12.34
N GLY A 522 7.99 -0.75 13.47
CA GLY A 522 8.49 -0.14 14.68
C GLY A 522 9.97 -0.42 14.84
N VAL A 523 10.73 0.59 15.25
CA VAL A 523 12.17 0.49 15.55
C VAL A 523 12.37 0.75 17.04
N ILE A 524 13.07 -0.15 17.72
CA ILE A 524 13.38 -0.02 19.14
C ILE A 524 14.77 0.59 19.26
N ALA A 525 14.83 1.83 19.76
CA ALA A 525 16.07 2.56 19.91
C ALA A 525 16.03 3.47 21.14
N SER A 526 17.19 3.84 21.66
CA SER A 526 17.31 4.72 22.84
C SER A 526 16.96 6.17 22.54
N GLU A 527 17.24 6.62 21.31
CA GLU A 527 17.11 8.01 20.90
C GLU A 527 16.67 8.09 19.43
N LEU A 528 15.95 9.15 19.07
CA LEU A 528 15.59 9.45 17.69
C LEU A 528 16.71 10.27 17.04
N THR A 529 17.80 9.62 16.68
CA THR A 529 18.89 10.20 15.89
C THR A 529 19.19 9.32 14.69
N ARG A 530 19.70 9.93 13.63
CA ARG A 530 20.05 9.19 12.41
C ARG A 530 20.94 7.99 12.69
N LYS A 531 21.97 8.20 13.54
CA LYS A 531 22.92 7.15 13.92
C LYS A 531 22.27 6.02 14.70
N THR A 532 21.47 6.34 15.74
CA THR A 532 20.88 5.34 16.63
C THR A 532 19.80 4.54 15.92
N ILE A 533 18.97 5.18 15.12
CA ILE A 533 17.96 4.50 14.29
C ILE A 533 18.65 3.60 13.25
N GLY A 534 19.69 4.12 12.54
CA GLY A 534 20.42 3.31 11.56
C GLY A 534 21.06 2.06 12.18
N ALA A 535 21.64 2.17 13.37
CA ALA A 535 22.17 1.03 14.12
C ALA A 535 21.05 0.04 14.50
N ALA A 536 19.93 0.51 15.03
CA ALA A 536 18.81 -0.35 15.43
C ALA A 536 18.20 -1.11 14.23
N LEU A 537 18.10 -0.47 13.07
CA LEU A 537 17.67 -1.13 11.82
C LEU A 537 18.64 -2.25 11.41
N ARG A 538 19.94 -2.00 11.50
CA ARG A 538 20.96 -3.00 11.19
C ARG A 538 21.03 -4.13 12.23
N ASP A 539 20.75 -3.82 13.48
CA ASP A 539 20.67 -4.81 14.58
C ASP A 539 19.32 -5.57 14.56
N ARG A 540 18.43 -5.27 13.59
CA ARG A 540 17.12 -5.93 13.45
C ARG A 540 16.19 -5.72 14.65
N HIS A 541 16.40 -4.64 15.41
CA HIS A 541 15.53 -4.26 16.53
C HIS A 541 14.23 -3.66 16.01
N THR A 542 13.50 -4.47 15.24
CA THR A 542 12.32 -4.07 14.50
C THR A 542 11.16 -5.05 14.67
N PHE A 543 9.97 -4.55 14.47
CA PHE A 543 8.77 -5.36 14.23
C PHE A 543 7.98 -4.78 13.05
N ALA A 544 7.23 -5.64 12.38
CA ALA A 544 6.29 -5.25 11.33
C ALA A 544 4.87 -5.19 11.89
N SER A 545 4.09 -4.18 11.50
CA SER A 545 2.72 -4.00 11.99
C SER A 545 1.78 -3.50 10.89
N THR A 546 0.60 -4.11 10.77
CA THR A 546 -0.53 -3.63 9.96
C THR A 546 -1.53 -2.82 10.76
N GLY A 547 -1.44 -2.83 12.11
CA GLY A 547 -2.36 -2.12 13.01
C GLY A 547 -2.03 -0.64 13.19
N GLU A 548 -2.97 0.08 13.78
CA GLU A 548 -2.86 1.52 14.08
C GLU A 548 -1.88 1.76 15.23
N ARG A 549 -0.56 1.82 14.93
CA ARG A 549 0.50 1.98 15.92
C ARG A 549 0.55 0.87 16.98
N THR A 550 0.09 -0.32 16.62
CA THR A 550 0.25 -1.52 17.45
C THR A 550 1.71 -1.93 17.52
N PHE A 551 2.12 -2.57 18.62
CA PHE A 551 3.48 -3.06 18.73
C PHE A 551 3.58 -4.42 19.40
N GLY A 552 4.71 -5.09 19.18
CA GLY A 552 5.12 -6.30 19.85
C GLY A 552 6.61 -6.30 20.13
N VAL A 553 6.98 -6.72 21.34
CA VAL A 553 8.37 -6.88 21.79
C VAL A 553 8.55 -8.26 22.37
N VAL A 554 9.63 -8.93 22.00
CA VAL A 554 10.07 -10.19 22.59
C VAL A 554 11.51 -10.06 23.09
N SER A 555 11.81 -10.70 24.21
CA SER A 555 13.14 -10.68 24.82
C SER A 555 13.48 -12.01 25.46
N CYS A 556 14.77 -12.24 25.68
CA CYS A 556 15.30 -13.37 26.44
C CYS A 556 16.44 -12.84 27.33
N ASN A 557 16.23 -12.77 28.63
CA ASN A 557 17.13 -12.08 29.56
C ASN A 557 17.39 -10.63 29.13
N ASP A 558 18.69 -10.27 28.94
CA ASP A 558 19.10 -8.92 28.49
C ASP A 558 19.09 -8.74 26.95
N HIS A 559 18.68 -9.77 26.22
CA HIS A 559 18.61 -9.75 24.75
C HIS A 559 17.21 -9.42 24.25
N ILE A 560 17.12 -8.59 23.24
CA ILE A 560 15.87 -8.19 22.57
C ILE A 560 15.79 -8.80 21.16
N MET A 561 14.58 -8.89 20.60
CA MET A 561 14.38 -9.34 19.21
C MET A 561 15.36 -8.67 18.26
N GLY A 562 15.93 -9.47 17.33
CA GLY A 562 17.02 -9.08 16.44
C GLY A 562 18.39 -9.55 16.91
N ASP A 563 18.60 -9.74 18.22
CA ASP A 563 19.88 -10.16 18.79
C ASP A 563 20.25 -11.58 18.39
N ASP A 564 21.57 -11.78 18.20
CA ASP A 564 22.23 -13.08 17.97
C ASP A 564 23.12 -13.37 19.18
N PHE A 565 22.77 -14.39 19.98
CA PHE A 565 23.42 -14.62 21.26
C PHE A 565 23.51 -16.10 21.65
N GLU A 566 24.44 -16.40 22.55
CA GLU A 566 24.62 -17.73 23.12
C GLU A 566 23.76 -17.91 24.37
N HIS A 567 23.13 -19.07 24.52
CA HIS A 567 22.31 -19.42 25.67
C HIS A 567 22.55 -20.86 26.16
N THR A 568 22.46 -21.10 27.46
CA THR A 568 22.62 -22.42 28.04
C THR A 568 21.35 -22.83 28.78
N GLY A 569 20.85 -24.03 28.48
CA GLY A 569 19.59 -24.53 29.02
C GLY A 569 18.35 -24.00 28.28
N ALA A 570 17.17 -24.24 28.84
CA ALA A 570 15.93 -23.75 28.28
C ALA A 570 15.88 -22.21 28.25
N ALA A 571 15.47 -21.62 27.16
CA ALA A 571 15.35 -20.16 27.01
C ALA A 571 13.93 -19.71 27.38
N ARG A 572 13.83 -18.82 28.36
CA ARG A 572 12.57 -18.15 28.67
C ARG A 572 12.42 -16.94 27.76
N ILE A 573 11.34 -16.93 26.97
CA ILE A 573 10.98 -15.84 26.09
C ILE A 573 9.89 -15.01 26.75
N ASP A 574 10.21 -13.78 27.09
CA ASP A 574 9.25 -12.80 27.60
C ASP A 574 8.70 -12.00 26.41
N TYR A 575 7.39 -11.66 26.46
CA TYR A 575 6.74 -10.92 25.38
C TYR A 575 5.77 -9.88 25.94
N ARG A 576 5.57 -8.81 25.15
CA ARG A 576 4.53 -7.83 25.35
C ARG A 576 3.97 -7.36 24.00
N PHE A 577 2.62 -7.33 23.89
CA PHE A 577 1.91 -6.81 22.75
C PHE A 577 0.87 -5.79 23.21
N LEU A 578 0.79 -4.66 22.49
CA LEU A 578 -0.18 -3.61 22.74
C LEU A 578 -0.83 -3.19 21.43
N GLY A 579 -2.17 -3.27 21.42
CA GLY A 579 -3.00 -3.04 20.26
C GLY A 579 -4.03 -1.92 20.46
N ASP A 580 -4.78 -1.65 19.44
CA ASP A 580 -5.94 -0.75 19.45
C ASP A 580 -7.25 -1.51 19.70
N ARG A 581 -7.29 -2.80 19.37
CA ARG A 581 -8.34 -3.76 19.67
C ARG A 581 -7.77 -4.93 20.47
N GLY A 582 -8.62 -5.77 21.04
CA GLY A 582 -8.18 -6.97 21.78
C GLY A 582 -7.43 -7.96 20.90
N TRP A 583 -6.43 -8.61 21.47
CA TRP A 583 -5.67 -9.67 20.81
C TRP A 583 -6.41 -11.00 20.87
N ASP A 584 -6.62 -11.62 19.72
CA ASP A 584 -7.25 -12.95 19.67
C ASP A 584 -6.26 -14.06 19.96
N LYS A 585 -5.10 -14.02 19.28
CA LYS A 585 -4.09 -15.08 19.33
C LYS A 585 -2.68 -14.52 19.35
N LEU A 586 -1.80 -15.14 20.14
CA LEU A 586 -0.37 -14.95 20.10
C LEU A 586 0.26 -16.28 19.72
N ILE A 587 1.11 -16.27 18.70
CA ILE A 587 1.73 -17.50 18.18
C ILE A 587 3.23 -17.29 18.09
N ALA A 588 4.00 -18.22 18.63
CA ALA A 588 5.45 -18.24 18.45
C ALA A 588 5.84 -19.27 17.39
N TYR A 589 6.80 -18.87 16.57
CA TYR A 589 7.35 -19.66 15.47
C TYR A 589 8.85 -19.80 15.60
N ASP A 590 9.37 -20.87 14.99
CA ASP A 590 10.78 -21.01 14.65
C ASP A 590 10.95 -21.50 13.20
N HIS A 591 12.12 -21.99 12.84
CA HIS A 591 12.41 -22.55 11.51
C HIS A 591 11.57 -23.80 11.15
N THR A 592 10.87 -24.42 12.10
CA THR A 592 10.01 -25.59 11.88
C THR A 592 8.52 -25.21 11.76
N GLY A 593 8.18 -23.94 11.97
CA GLY A 593 6.80 -23.44 12.02
C GLY A 593 6.36 -23.07 13.43
N GLU A 594 5.08 -23.25 13.75
CA GLU A 594 4.50 -22.92 15.05
C GLU A 594 5.06 -23.82 16.17
N ILE A 595 5.55 -23.19 17.25
CA ILE A 595 6.09 -23.89 18.44
C ILE A 595 5.32 -23.62 19.72
N TRP A 596 4.54 -22.55 19.79
CA TRP A 596 3.72 -22.19 20.95
C TRP A 596 2.56 -21.30 20.53
N ARG A 597 1.45 -21.40 21.26
CA ARG A 597 0.23 -20.60 21.01
C ARG A 597 -0.46 -20.24 22.31
N ARG A 598 -1.04 -19.05 22.33
CA ARG A 598 -1.98 -18.57 23.33
C ARG A 598 -3.25 -18.07 22.65
N ASN A 599 -4.41 -18.61 23.01
CA ASN A 599 -5.70 -18.21 22.47
C ASN A 599 -6.47 -17.44 23.55
N LEU A 600 -6.59 -16.15 23.38
CA LEU A 600 -7.19 -15.25 24.36
C LEU A 600 -8.72 -15.29 24.33
N GLN A 601 -9.34 -15.64 23.21
CA GLN A 601 -10.77 -15.89 23.13
C GLN A 601 -11.17 -17.10 24.01
N GLN A 602 -10.34 -18.14 24.00
CA GLN A 602 -10.52 -19.32 24.86
C GLN A 602 -10.33 -18.99 26.35
N GLU A 603 -9.33 -18.19 26.69
CA GLU A 603 -9.06 -17.78 28.06
C GLU A 603 -10.19 -16.93 28.67
N MET A 604 -10.82 -16.08 27.82
CA MET A 604 -12.01 -15.30 28.21
C MET A 604 -13.26 -16.16 28.40
N GLY A 605 -13.29 -17.34 27.83
CA GLY A 605 -14.43 -18.22 27.77
C GLY A 605 -15.31 -17.96 26.55
N TYR A 606 -15.55 -18.99 25.76
CA TYR A 606 -16.36 -18.88 24.55
C TYR A 606 -17.83 -18.59 24.83
N SER A 607 -18.38 -17.65 24.05
CA SER A 607 -19.81 -17.40 23.94
C SER A 607 -20.57 -18.61 23.36
N ASP A 608 -21.83 -18.73 23.69
CA ASP A 608 -22.76 -19.68 23.08
C ASP A 608 -23.48 -19.12 21.84
N ARG A 609 -23.11 -17.89 21.41
CA ARG A 609 -23.73 -17.18 20.28
C ARG A 609 -22.78 -16.40 19.38
N MET A 610 -21.60 -16.00 19.87
CA MET A 610 -20.66 -15.18 19.10
C MET A 610 -19.67 -16.04 18.30
N VAL A 611 -19.64 -15.84 16.99
CA VAL A 611 -18.73 -16.53 16.08
C VAL A 611 -18.18 -15.58 15.03
N ARG A 612 -17.03 -15.92 14.43
CA ARG A 612 -16.42 -15.15 13.35
C ARG A 612 -16.08 -16.06 12.17
N PHE A 613 -16.67 -15.75 11.04
CA PHE A 613 -16.26 -16.35 9.76
C PHE A 613 -15.11 -15.54 9.18
N ARG A 614 -14.01 -16.20 8.86
CA ARG A 614 -12.81 -15.60 8.23
C ARG A 614 -12.49 -16.31 6.92
N TRP A 615 -11.97 -15.52 6.00
CA TRP A 615 -11.39 -16.01 4.76
C TRP A 615 -10.19 -15.12 4.39
N GLY A 616 -9.24 -15.64 3.61
CA GLY A 616 -8.06 -14.87 3.27
C GLY A 616 -7.07 -15.63 2.42
N GLY A 617 -5.86 -15.07 2.35
CA GLY A 617 -4.78 -15.59 1.54
C GLY A 617 -4.73 -14.98 0.15
N ALA A 618 -3.95 -15.60 -0.73
CA ALA A 618 -3.67 -15.10 -2.06
C ALA A 618 -3.58 -16.20 -3.11
N ARG A 619 -3.75 -15.84 -4.38
CA ARG A 619 -3.74 -16.81 -5.49
C ARG A 619 -2.36 -17.41 -5.74
N ILE A 620 -1.33 -16.58 -5.70
CA ILE A 620 0.06 -16.95 -6.01
C ILE A 620 1.05 -16.16 -5.16
N LYS A 621 2.29 -16.61 -5.04
CA LYS A 621 3.40 -15.91 -4.37
C LYS A 621 4.01 -14.83 -5.30
N ASP A 622 3.22 -13.80 -5.66
CA ASP A 622 3.65 -12.68 -6.50
C ASP A 622 2.81 -11.44 -6.15
N ARG A 623 3.16 -10.26 -6.68
CA ARG A 623 2.42 -9.00 -6.52
C ARG A 623 1.00 -9.04 -7.09
N TYR A 624 0.77 -9.80 -8.17
CA TYR A 624 -0.56 -9.99 -8.78
C TYR A 624 -1.26 -11.18 -8.17
N ARG A 625 -1.54 -11.11 -6.90
CA ARG A 625 -1.91 -12.25 -6.09
C ARG A 625 -3.34 -12.22 -5.53
N TRP A 626 -4.07 -11.13 -5.71
CA TRP A 626 -5.37 -10.96 -5.07
C TRP A 626 -6.40 -12.01 -5.44
N ALA A 627 -7.21 -12.36 -4.45
CA ALA A 627 -8.38 -13.18 -4.58
C ALA A 627 -9.63 -12.32 -4.36
N VAL A 628 -10.55 -12.32 -5.31
CA VAL A 628 -11.84 -11.63 -5.22
C VAL A 628 -12.88 -12.63 -4.72
N TRP A 629 -13.38 -12.39 -3.53
CA TRP A 629 -14.35 -13.25 -2.86
C TRP A 629 -15.76 -12.68 -3.02
N LYS A 630 -16.70 -13.54 -3.38
CA LYS A 630 -18.12 -13.23 -3.37
C LYS A 630 -18.90 -14.44 -2.90
N GLY A 631 -19.57 -14.32 -1.79
CA GLY A 631 -20.23 -15.45 -1.19
C GLY A 631 -21.37 -15.08 -0.25
N LYS A 632 -21.91 -16.10 0.38
CA LYS A 632 -22.92 -15.96 1.42
C LYS A 632 -22.77 -17.01 2.50
N ILE A 633 -23.16 -16.65 3.70
CA ILE A 633 -23.30 -17.49 4.87
C ILE A 633 -24.80 -17.71 5.09
N THR A 634 -25.28 -18.94 5.02
CA THR A 634 -26.66 -19.32 5.33
C THR A 634 -26.67 -20.19 6.58
N ILE A 635 -27.55 -19.87 7.53
CA ILE A 635 -27.72 -20.61 8.76
C ILE A 635 -29.15 -21.13 8.81
N VAL A 636 -29.33 -22.45 9.04
CA VAL A 636 -30.65 -23.09 9.21
C VAL A 636 -30.78 -23.50 10.66
N ASP A 637 -32.01 -23.47 11.19
CA ASP A 637 -32.39 -23.82 12.58
C ASP A 637 -31.81 -22.87 13.65
N ALA A 638 -31.37 -21.67 13.22
CA ALA A 638 -30.87 -20.58 14.05
C ALA A 638 -31.13 -19.22 13.38
N THR A 639 -30.87 -18.11 14.09
CA THR A 639 -31.13 -16.77 13.60
C THR A 639 -29.89 -15.89 13.78
N ILE A 640 -29.51 -15.13 12.74
CA ILE A 640 -28.49 -14.08 12.80
C ILE A 640 -29.13 -12.82 13.35
N ASN A 641 -28.76 -12.41 14.56
CA ASN A 641 -29.24 -11.17 15.17
C ASN A 641 -28.52 -9.97 14.57
N GLU A 642 -27.19 -9.93 14.69
CA GLU A 642 -26.32 -8.86 14.22
C GLU A 642 -25.11 -9.44 13.51
N PHE A 643 -24.47 -8.62 12.68
CA PHE A 643 -23.21 -8.97 12.03
C PHE A 643 -22.42 -7.69 11.74
N VAL A 644 -21.09 -7.81 11.70
CA VAL A 644 -20.16 -6.73 11.35
C VAL A 644 -19.02 -7.29 10.51
N GLY A 645 -18.71 -6.60 9.39
CA GLY A 645 -17.53 -6.88 8.58
C GLY A 645 -16.27 -6.32 9.24
N LEU A 646 -15.17 -7.06 9.16
CA LEU A 646 -13.85 -6.70 9.69
C LEU A 646 -12.79 -7.00 8.63
N GLY A 647 -11.71 -6.22 8.62
CA GLY A 647 -10.65 -6.36 7.63
C GLY A 647 -10.95 -5.65 6.31
N PHE A 648 -12.18 -5.19 6.09
CA PHE A 648 -12.58 -4.49 4.87
C PHE A 648 -11.85 -3.15 4.79
N GLU A 649 -10.98 -3.04 3.82
CA GLU A 649 -10.02 -1.95 3.74
C GLU A 649 -10.47 -0.81 2.82
N HIS A 650 -11.46 -1.04 1.94
CA HIS A 650 -12.04 -0.01 1.07
C HIS A 650 -13.55 -0.20 0.85
N LEU A 651 -14.22 0.81 0.28
CA LEU A 651 -15.68 0.88 0.20
C LEU A 651 -16.33 -0.14 -0.77
N GLU A 652 -15.57 -0.81 -1.62
CA GLU A 652 -16.09 -1.85 -2.51
C GLU A 652 -16.18 -3.20 -1.82
N GLU A 653 -15.54 -3.34 -0.66
CA GLU A 653 -15.66 -4.48 0.23
C GLU A 653 -16.88 -4.28 1.13
N THR A 654 -17.74 -5.26 1.16
CA THR A 654 -19.02 -5.09 1.85
C THR A 654 -19.62 -6.42 2.28
N CYS A 655 -20.41 -6.37 3.34
CA CYS A 655 -21.33 -7.44 3.71
C CYS A 655 -22.74 -6.88 3.90
N TRP A 656 -23.74 -7.67 3.59
CA TRP A 656 -25.13 -7.25 3.64
C TRP A 656 -26.06 -8.35 4.10
N ARG A 657 -27.19 -7.96 4.71
CA ARG A 657 -28.23 -8.88 5.11
C ARG A 657 -29.12 -9.21 3.91
N GLU A 658 -29.21 -10.47 3.54
CA GLU A 658 -30.20 -10.94 2.56
C GLU A 658 -31.55 -11.22 3.25
N ASN A 659 -31.49 -11.86 4.42
CA ASN A 659 -32.66 -12.15 5.27
C ASN A 659 -32.22 -12.50 6.71
N GLY A 660 -33.12 -12.97 7.55
CA GLY A 660 -32.83 -13.29 8.96
C GLY A 660 -31.81 -14.43 9.19
N THR A 661 -31.52 -15.23 8.16
CA THR A 661 -30.63 -16.40 8.22
C THR A 661 -29.48 -16.35 7.22
N THR A 662 -29.37 -15.29 6.42
CA THR A 662 -28.37 -15.21 5.34
C THR A 662 -27.70 -13.84 5.31
N VAL A 663 -26.36 -13.84 5.29
CA VAL A 663 -25.49 -12.68 5.09
C VAL A 663 -24.64 -12.91 3.84
N GLY A 664 -24.70 -11.98 2.89
CA GLY A 664 -23.85 -11.94 1.72
C GLY A 664 -22.59 -11.13 1.99
N PHE A 665 -21.51 -11.39 1.23
CA PHE A 665 -20.26 -10.63 1.30
C PHE A 665 -19.57 -10.56 -0.05
N LYS A 666 -18.77 -9.50 -0.22
CA LYS A 666 -17.82 -9.29 -1.31
C LYS A 666 -16.58 -8.62 -0.74
N SER A 667 -15.40 -9.13 -1.04
CA SER A 667 -14.11 -8.54 -0.65
C SER A 667 -12.97 -9.00 -1.55
N ASP A 668 -11.80 -8.39 -1.35
CA ASP A 668 -10.56 -8.71 -2.04
C ASP A 668 -9.46 -8.97 -1.01
N THR A 669 -8.71 -10.07 -1.16
CA THR A 669 -7.56 -10.34 -0.28
C THR A 669 -6.25 -10.46 -1.05
N TYR A 670 -5.17 -9.96 -0.45
CA TYR A 670 -3.81 -9.91 -1.00
C TYR A 670 -2.80 -10.64 -0.08
N GLY A 671 -3.28 -11.64 0.66
CA GLY A 671 -2.56 -12.35 1.71
C GLY A 671 -2.95 -11.89 3.12
N ASP A 672 -3.80 -10.89 3.22
CA ASP A 672 -4.55 -10.46 4.37
C ASP A 672 -5.79 -11.34 4.61
N VAL A 673 -6.59 -11.01 5.60
CA VAL A 673 -7.75 -11.80 6.05
C VAL A 673 -8.93 -10.91 6.33
N ASP A 674 -10.04 -11.20 5.68
CA ASP A 674 -11.32 -10.58 5.96
C ASP A 674 -12.18 -11.44 6.88
N ALA A 675 -13.12 -10.81 7.55
CA ALA A 675 -14.01 -11.52 8.47
C ALA A 675 -15.41 -10.93 8.54
N ILE A 676 -16.33 -11.74 9.02
CA ILE A 676 -17.65 -11.31 9.49
C ILE A 676 -17.88 -11.91 10.89
N GLU A 677 -18.04 -11.04 11.88
CA GLU A 677 -18.55 -11.45 13.19
C GLU A 677 -20.06 -11.58 13.14
N LEU A 678 -20.57 -12.63 13.75
CA LEU A 678 -21.98 -12.96 13.78
C LEU A 678 -22.46 -13.18 15.23
N ASP A 679 -23.58 -12.57 15.59
CA ASP A 679 -24.36 -12.90 16.77
C ASP A 679 -25.49 -13.84 16.37
N VAL A 680 -25.47 -15.10 16.83
CA VAL A 680 -26.34 -16.18 16.39
C VAL A 680 -27.13 -16.75 17.56
N THR A 681 -28.47 -16.56 17.58
CA THR A 681 -29.34 -17.25 18.53
C THR A 681 -29.61 -18.68 18.07
N GLY A 682 -29.37 -19.65 18.95
CA GLY A 682 -29.56 -21.08 18.70
C GLY A 682 -28.36 -21.72 18.00
N LEU A 683 -27.17 -21.22 18.26
CA LEU A 683 -25.89 -21.65 17.64
C LEU A 683 -25.69 -23.16 17.73
N GLU A 684 -26.00 -23.81 18.87
CA GLU A 684 -25.83 -25.26 19.06
C GLU A 684 -26.64 -26.12 18.06
N ASN A 685 -27.78 -25.58 17.60
CA ASN A 685 -28.67 -26.26 16.65
C ASN A 685 -28.47 -25.86 15.22
N ALA A 686 -27.63 -24.86 15.02
CA ALA A 686 -27.36 -24.26 13.72
C ALA A 686 -26.75 -25.25 12.74
N ARG A 687 -27.16 -25.14 11.48
CA ARG A 687 -26.49 -25.78 10.34
C ARG A 687 -26.01 -24.67 9.41
N PHE A 688 -24.71 -24.57 9.25
CA PHE A 688 -24.06 -23.59 8.41
C PHE A 688 -23.85 -24.13 7.00
N ARG A 689 -24.15 -23.29 6.02
CA ARG A 689 -23.77 -23.48 4.63
C ARG A 689 -23.14 -22.19 4.14
N ILE A 690 -21.87 -22.28 3.75
CA ILE A 690 -21.09 -21.18 3.22
C ILE A 690 -20.73 -21.52 1.79
N GLU A 691 -21.11 -20.67 0.85
CA GLU A 691 -20.88 -20.92 -0.57
C GLU A 691 -20.53 -19.61 -1.29
N GLY A 692 -19.75 -19.72 -2.35
CA GLY A 692 -19.37 -18.55 -3.14
C GLY A 692 -18.41 -18.85 -4.28
N THR A 693 -17.85 -17.78 -4.82
CA THR A 693 -16.88 -17.81 -5.89
C THR A 693 -15.60 -17.09 -5.45
N ILE A 694 -14.45 -17.53 -5.98
CA ILE A 694 -13.16 -16.89 -5.82
C ILE A 694 -12.68 -16.55 -7.23
N ASP A 695 -12.67 -15.25 -7.56
CA ASP A 695 -12.05 -14.73 -8.77
C ASP A 695 -10.72 -14.07 -8.40
N GLY A 696 -10.14 -13.31 -9.26
CA GLY A 696 -8.91 -12.56 -8.99
C GLY A 696 -8.20 -12.21 -10.28
N TYR A 697 -7.06 -11.56 -10.11
CA TYR A 697 -6.28 -11.15 -11.25
C TYR A 697 -5.72 -12.36 -11.99
N VAL A 698 -6.22 -12.55 -13.18
CA VAL A 698 -5.55 -13.34 -14.20
C VAL A 698 -5.21 -12.37 -15.31
N LYS A 699 -3.93 -12.20 -15.60
CA LYS A 699 -3.45 -11.30 -16.65
C LYS A 699 -4.24 -11.54 -17.93
N VAL A 700 -4.83 -10.50 -18.51
CA VAL A 700 -5.58 -10.63 -19.76
C VAL A 700 -4.65 -11.21 -20.82
N GLY A 701 -5.06 -12.32 -21.44
CA GLY A 701 -4.21 -13.06 -22.38
C GLY A 701 -3.17 -13.99 -21.71
N ASP A 702 -3.15 -14.09 -20.39
CA ASP A 702 -2.30 -15.02 -19.68
C ASP A 702 -2.65 -16.47 -20.06
N PRO A 703 -1.67 -17.28 -20.47
CA PRO A 703 -1.91 -18.71 -20.76
C PRO A 703 -2.36 -19.50 -19.52
N LEU A 704 -2.14 -18.95 -18.31
CA LEU A 704 -2.62 -19.54 -17.07
C LEU A 704 -4.11 -19.26 -16.81
N LYS A 705 -4.72 -18.34 -17.56
CA LYS A 705 -6.17 -18.10 -17.47
C LYS A 705 -6.92 -19.38 -17.80
N GLY A 706 -7.70 -19.88 -16.83
CA GLY A 706 -8.39 -21.16 -16.94
C GLY A 706 -7.53 -22.36 -16.53
N ASN A 707 -6.32 -22.15 -15.99
CA ASN A 707 -5.53 -23.24 -15.41
C ASN A 707 -6.22 -23.75 -14.13
N PRO A 708 -6.67 -25.02 -14.09
CA PRO A 708 -7.42 -25.57 -12.96
C PRO A 708 -6.59 -25.63 -11.65
N PHE A 709 -5.26 -25.55 -11.73
CA PHE A 709 -4.39 -25.55 -10.55
C PHE A 709 -4.28 -24.17 -9.87
N ILE A 710 -4.69 -23.09 -10.57
CA ILE A 710 -4.64 -21.73 -10.05
C ILE A 710 -6.04 -21.22 -9.70
N HIS A 711 -7.07 -21.82 -10.26
CA HIS A 711 -8.44 -21.43 -10.04
C HIS A 711 -9.15 -22.33 -9.02
N CYS A 712 -9.69 -21.70 -7.98
CA CYS A 712 -10.78 -22.25 -7.18
C CYS A 712 -12.02 -21.37 -7.43
N PRO A 713 -12.71 -21.54 -8.58
CA PRO A 713 -13.77 -20.59 -8.99
C PRO A 713 -14.99 -20.63 -8.06
N THR A 714 -15.17 -21.72 -7.31
CA THR A 714 -16.27 -21.88 -6.36
C THR A 714 -15.78 -22.56 -5.09
N PHE A 715 -16.42 -22.23 -3.97
CA PHE A 715 -16.27 -22.95 -2.71
C PHE A 715 -17.64 -23.24 -2.11
N GLU A 716 -17.71 -24.34 -1.39
CA GLU A 716 -18.86 -24.74 -0.59
C GLU A 716 -18.35 -25.40 0.69
N TRP A 717 -18.94 -25.04 1.82
CA TRP A 717 -18.57 -25.59 3.12
C TRP A 717 -19.79 -25.70 4.01
N GLU A 718 -20.04 -26.92 4.55
CA GLU A 718 -21.14 -27.19 5.45
C GLU A 718 -20.59 -27.78 6.76
N PHE A 719 -21.17 -27.39 7.88
CA PHE A 719 -20.88 -27.89 9.22
C PHE A 719 -22.05 -27.54 10.17
N THR A 720 -22.01 -28.08 11.36
CA THR A 720 -23.02 -27.84 12.40
C THR A 720 -22.48 -26.98 13.52
N GLY A 721 -23.36 -26.22 14.19
CA GLY A 721 -23.01 -25.48 15.40
C GLY A 721 -22.46 -26.37 16.51
N LYS A 722 -22.97 -27.64 16.60
CA LYS A 722 -22.45 -28.64 17.55
C LYS A 722 -20.97 -28.97 17.28
N GLU A 723 -20.59 -29.22 16.02
CA GLU A 723 -19.20 -29.45 15.65
C GLU A 723 -18.33 -28.25 16.01
N LEU A 724 -18.82 -27.04 15.74
CA LEU A 724 -18.12 -25.81 16.12
C LEU A 724 -17.96 -25.66 17.62
N MET A 725 -18.98 -25.99 18.42
CA MET A 725 -18.91 -25.90 19.88
C MET A 725 -17.94 -26.90 20.51
N GLU A 726 -17.62 -28.00 19.83
CA GLU A 726 -16.65 -29.00 20.27
C GLU A 726 -15.21 -28.65 19.87
N ALA A 727 -15.00 -27.60 19.08
CA ALA A 727 -13.71 -27.13 18.56
C ALA A 727 -13.42 -25.68 19.01
N GLU A 728 -12.16 -25.26 18.89
CA GLU A 728 -11.74 -23.85 18.99
C GLU A 728 -12.13 -23.08 17.70
N SER A 729 -11.88 -23.72 16.58
CA SER A 729 -12.13 -23.20 15.23
C SER A 729 -12.34 -24.38 14.28
N LEU A 730 -13.23 -24.22 13.31
CA LEU A 730 -13.31 -25.12 12.16
C LEU A 730 -12.60 -24.44 10.98
N ASN A 731 -11.79 -25.20 10.24
CA ASN A 731 -10.97 -24.69 9.16
C ASN A 731 -11.15 -25.53 7.89
N LYS A 732 -11.07 -24.88 6.75
CA LYS A 732 -11.06 -25.49 5.42
C LYS A 732 -10.00 -24.83 4.55
N ASP A 733 -8.95 -25.57 4.23
CA ASP A 733 -7.92 -25.12 3.30
C ASP A 733 -8.46 -25.08 1.87
N LEU A 734 -8.01 -24.08 1.14
CA LEU A 734 -8.34 -23.86 -0.26
C LEU A 734 -7.05 -23.79 -1.11
N PRO A 735 -7.13 -24.14 -2.41
CA PRO A 735 -5.98 -24.01 -3.29
C PRO A 735 -5.51 -22.56 -3.46
N GLY A 736 -4.24 -22.30 -3.17
CA GLY A 736 -3.60 -20.98 -3.26
C GLY A 736 -2.45 -20.85 -2.26
N VAL A 737 -2.10 -19.63 -1.93
CA VAL A 737 -1.08 -19.31 -0.91
C VAL A 737 -1.81 -18.89 0.36
N ASP A 738 -1.76 -19.75 1.36
CA ASP A 738 -2.44 -19.53 2.65
C ASP A 738 -3.94 -19.20 2.49
N MET A 739 -4.59 -19.74 1.45
CA MET A 739 -6.02 -19.54 1.23
C MET A 739 -6.83 -20.50 2.09
N PHE A 740 -7.80 -19.95 2.82
CA PHE A 740 -8.61 -20.72 3.76
C PHE A 740 -9.99 -20.12 3.96
N LEU A 741 -10.87 -20.91 4.55
CA LEU A 741 -12.08 -20.51 5.26
C LEU A 741 -11.95 -20.97 6.70
N ALA A 742 -12.38 -20.15 7.66
CA ALA A 742 -12.42 -20.53 9.06
C ALA A 742 -13.67 -20.01 9.76
N MET A 743 -14.17 -20.78 10.72
CA MET A 743 -15.22 -20.35 11.64
C MET A 743 -14.68 -20.45 13.06
N ASP A 744 -14.42 -19.30 13.69
CA ASP A 744 -13.89 -19.22 15.05
C ASP A 744 -15.03 -19.03 16.06
N ARG A 745 -14.83 -19.55 17.26
CA ARG A 745 -15.61 -19.17 18.43
C ARG A 745 -15.04 -17.92 19.07
N LEU A 746 -15.90 -17.03 19.51
CA LEU A 746 -15.50 -15.80 20.21
C LEU A 746 -16.03 -15.78 21.65
N SER A 747 -15.43 -14.97 22.49
CA SER A 747 -15.94 -14.61 23.81
C SER A 747 -17.03 -13.52 23.70
N ASP A 748 -17.84 -13.35 24.75
CA ASP A 748 -18.85 -12.29 24.79
C ASP A 748 -18.27 -10.87 24.94
N THR A 749 -17.01 -10.78 25.37
CA THR A 749 -16.27 -9.52 25.54
C THR A 749 -14.96 -9.55 24.77
N LEU A 750 -14.48 -8.38 24.34
CA LEU A 750 -13.19 -8.28 23.67
C LEU A 750 -12.04 -8.69 24.61
N PRO A 751 -11.07 -9.48 24.12
CA PRO A 751 -9.83 -9.77 24.86
C PRO A 751 -9.01 -8.50 25.18
N PRO A 752 -8.03 -8.59 26.09
CA PRO A 752 -7.16 -7.46 26.44
C PRO A 752 -6.39 -6.89 25.24
N ARG A 753 -6.22 -5.57 25.21
CA ARG A 753 -5.38 -4.86 24.25
C ARG A 753 -3.91 -4.86 24.62
N ASP A 754 -3.62 -4.80 25.92
CA ASP A 754 -2.26 -4.85 26.49
C ASP A 754 -2.05 -6.20 27.14
N ILE A 755 -1.08 -6.95 26.62
CA ILE A 755 -0.83 -8.31 27.09
C ILE A 755 0.64 -8.60 27.14
N SER A 756 1.06 -9.15 28.26
CA SER A 756 2.41 -9.65 28.49
C SER A 756 2.40 -11.09 29.01
N GLY A 757 3.52 -11.75 28.96
CA GLY A 757 3.69 -13.10 29.47
C GLY A 757 5.02 -13.69 29.05
N SER A 758 5.17 -14.98 29.29
CA SER A 758 6.36 -15.71 28.86
C SER A 758 6.06 -17.16 28.52
N PHE A 759 6.94 -17.78 27.76
CA PHE A 759 6.98 -19.21 27.49
C PHE A 759 8.42 -19.72 27.43
N GLU A 760 8.62 -21.03 27.50
CA GLU A 760 9.93 -21.65 27.43
C GLU A 760 10.19 -22.32 26.10
N VAL A 761 11.42 -22.20 25.60
CA VAL A 761 11.93 -22.86 24.40
C VAL A 761 13.03 -23.84 24.81
N ASN A 762 12.89 -25.09 24.39
CA ASN A 762 13.87 -26.13 24.68
C ASN A 762 15.23 -25.85 24.04
N PRO A 763 16.36 -26.25 24.66
CA PRO A 763 17.73 -25.99 24.19
C PRO A 763 18.11 -26.89 23.00
N GLU A 764 17.59 -26.55 21.83
CA GLU A 764 17.83 -27.26 20.57
C GLU A 764 18.09 -26.25 19.46
N ASN A 765 19.24 -26.39 18.79
CA ASN A 765 19.57 -25.59 17.62
C ASN A 765 18.90 -26.14 16.35
N GLY A 766 18.56 -25.25 15.44
CA GLY A 766 18.17 -25.60 14.09
C GLY A 766 19.37 -26.06 13.24
N PRO A 767 19.13 -26.46 12.00
CA PRO A 767 20.15 -27.02 11.09
C PRO A 767 21.28 -26.05 10.77
N HIS A 768 21.09 -24.75 11.00
CA HIS A 768 22.07 -23.70 10.75
C HIS A 768 22.84 -23.24 12.00
N GLY A 769 22.78 -24.02 13.09
CA GLY A 769 23.55 -23.78 14.31
C GLY A 769 22.95 -22.79 15.30
N HIS A 770 21.77 -22.23 15.00
CA HIS A 770 20.98 -21.40 15.89
C HIS A 770 19.48 -21.71 15.75
N ARG A 771 18.69 -21.25 16.70
CA ARG A 771 17.23 -21.34 16.66
C ARG A 771 16.64 -19.93 16.59
N PRO A 772 16.01 -19.56 15.46
CA PRO A 772 15.28 -18.29 15.38
C PRO A 772 13.94 -18.45 16.10
N VAL A 773 13.59 -17.53 16.98
CA VAL A 773 12.29 -17.52 17.68
C VAL A 773 11.65 -16.16 17.48
N TYR A 774 10.48 -16.11 16.82
CA TYR A 774 9.71 -14.90 16.64
C TYR A 774 8.23 -15.11 16.96
N MET A 775 7.50 -14.02 17.16
CA MET A 775 6.07 -14.09 17.46
C MET A 775 5.24 -13.32 16.44
N VAL A 776 4.02 -13.83 16.23
CA VAL A 776 2.97 -13.13 15.49
C VAL A 776 1.75 -12.98 16.39
N ALA A 777 1.32 -11.76 16.61
CA ALA A 777 0.08 -11.45 17.33
C ALA A 777 -1.02 -11.06 16.34
N HIS A 778 -2.25 -11.54 16.59
CA HIS A 778 -3.40 -11.34 15.71
C HIS A 778 -4.55 -10.68 16.46
N GLN A 779 -5.09 -9.60 15.90
CA GLN A 779 -6.37 -9.01 16.31
C GLN A 779 -7.52 -9.54 15.45
N GLY A 780 -8.74 -9.30 15.88
CA GLY A 780 -9.91 -9.78 15.16
C GLY A 780 -10.24 -9.09 13.85
N ASP A 781 -9.69 -7.92 13.62
CA ASP A 781 -9.82 -7.09 12.42
C ASP A 781 -8.67 -7.27 11.42
N ASP A 782 -7.94 -8.37 11.54
CA ASP A 782 -6.73 -8.75 10.79
C ASP A 782 -5.48 -7.91 11.11
N ALA A 783 -5.53 -6.95 12.01
CA ALA A 783 -4.31 -6.27 12.44
C ALA A 783 -3.34 -7.28 13.07
N LYS A 784 -2.09 -7.25 12.63
CA LYS A 784 -1.03 -8.20 13.02
C LYS A 784 0.24 -7.47 13.39
N VAL A 785 1.01 -8.11 14.27
CA VAL A 785 2.40 -7.71 14.57
C VAL A 785 3.30 -8.92 14.43
N TRP A 786 4.34 -8.81 13.61
CA TRP A 786 5.43 -9.78 13.51
C TRP A 786 6.67 -9.19 14.18
N THR A 787 7.21 -9.86 15.19
CA THR A 787 8.49 -9.45 15.79
C THR A 787 9.65 -9.94 14.94
N SER A 788 10.79 -9.24 14.96
CA SER A 788 12.05 -9.85 14.53
C SER A 788 12.39 -11.05 15.43
N ALA A 789 13.14 -12.01 14.91
CA ALA A 789 13.52 -13.20 15.64
C ALA A 789 14.64 -12.92 16.67
N LEU A 790 14.59 -13.64 17.78
CA LEU A 790 15.74 -13.89 18.64
C LEU A 790 16.54 -15.02 18.00
N PHE A 791 17.82 -14.83 17.71
CA PHE A 791 18.70 -15.86 17.13
C PHE A 791 19.51 -16.52 18.23
N ILE A 792 18.98 -17.62 18.78
CA ILE A 792 19.52 -18.26 19.99
C ILE A 792 20.49 -19.39 19.59
N ASN A 793 21.74 -19.29 20.01
CA ASN A 793 22.76 -20.34 19.86
C ASN A 793 22.85 -21.15 21.17
N PHE A 794 22.15 -22.26 21.23
CA PHE A 794 22.19 -23.16 22.41
C PHE A 794 23.50 -23.91 22.51
N LYS A 795 24.08 -23.91 23.75
CA LYS A 795 25.33 -24.60 24.10
C LYS A 795 25.10 -25.75 25.07
#